data_a37d75eb3bcfac169bf142be5c03f95a
#
_entry.id   a37d75eb3bcfac169bf142be5c03f95a
#
_cell.length_a   1.000
_cell.length_b   1.000
_cell.length_c   1.000
_cell.angle_alpha   90.00
_cell.angle_beta   90.00
_cell.angle_gamma   90.00
#
_symmetry.space_group_name_H-M   'P 1'
#
loop_
_entity.id
_entity.type
_entity.pdbx_description
1 polymer ?
#
loop_
_entity_poly.entity_id
_entity_poly.type
_entity_poly.pdbx_seq_one_letter_code
_entity_poly.pdbx_strand_id
1 'polypeptide(L)'
;ERAELVGAVRLPNTAFKDNAGTEVTADILFLQKRERKIDIEPDWVHLGVTENGIAVNSYFAEHPEMMLGSMEYDTRIYGQDSRYTVCVNNDENFNMYETLNKSIGNIKAQMTDFERVADEAEQTEEVIPADPNVRNYTYTFFEGKLYYRENSEMVKKEVSQTAEERIRSLDEIRQITRELIDIQMDGCSEEELSDKQRLLNVKYDAFVKQYGAITSKANRIAFRDDSDYPLLCSLEEVNEDGEVKKADMFYKQTIKAKTVIDRVETAVEALNVSVNEFGYVNLAYMLSIYEPDITNAKEELAEKSGQTVDEITLSDDALAELRRAVLVEELDGLVFLNPDRYNENNPDIGWETADEYLSGNVRDKLRVAKAMAADTDNPQAERFAGNVAALEKVQPEWIEASDIDVKIGTTWIESLDYERFIYELLNTPRRAREVRSQFYNTGIQVHLNKMSMEWFIENKSMDKHSVAATKTYGTSRMDAYSIFEDTLNLKTVTVRDRIDDGDGRYHYEVNKNETMLAREKQNMIKEKFKEWLFAEPERRQKYVEYYNETFNNIRLREYDGSHLQFPGMNPAIELKPHQKNAVARILLGGNTLLAHCVGAGKSFEMMAACMEQKRLGLANKTIMVVPKPLIGQTASEFLRLYPS
;
A
#
# COMPACT_ATOMS: atom_id res chain seq x y z
N GLU A 1 20.99 10.25 -24.72
CA GLU A 1 21.98 11.33 -24.55
C GLU A 1 22.99 11.05 -23.41
N ARG A 2 22.52 10.63 -22.20
CA ARG A 2 23.35 10.46 -20.99
C ARG A 2 23.84 9.04 -20.73
N ALA A 3 23.31 8.06 -21.43
CA ALA A 3 23.68 6.66 -21.28
C ALA A 3 23.85 5.98 -22.64
N GLU A 4 24.72 4.99 -22.66
CA GLU A 4 24.93 4.09 -23.78
C GLU A 4 24.29 2.74 -23.47
N LEU A 5 23.64 2.13 -24.45
CA LEU A 5 23.15 0.76 -24.31
C LEU A 5 24.34 -0.19 -24.50
N VAL A 6 24.69 -0.88 -23.44
CA VAL A 6 25.75 -1.90 -23.46
C VAL A 6 25.20 -3.24 -23.93
N GLY A 7 23.94 -3.49 -23.61
CA GLY A 7 23.22 -4.67 -24.04
C GLY A 7 21.78 -4.66 -23.54
N ALA A 8 20.96 -5.51 -24.13
CA ALA A 8 19.59 -5.76 -23.68
C ALA A 8 19.25 -7.24 -23.81
N VAL A 9 18.41 -7.77 -22.93
CA VAL A 9 17.90 -9.13 -23.01
C VAL A 9 16.39 -9.11 -22.96
N ARG A 10 15.72 -9.71 -23.94
CA ARG A 10 14.27 -9.83 -23.99
C ARG A 10 13.84 -11.16 -23.38
N LEU A 11 13.02 -11.09 -22.36
CA LEU A 11 12.46 -12.24 -21.65
C LEU A 11 11.20 -12.77 -22.37
N PRO A 12 10.95 -14.09 -22.31
CA PRO A 12 9.71 -14.64 -22.80
C PRO A 12 8.52 -14.14 -21.93
N ASN A 13 7.33 -14.13 -22.51
CA ASN A 13 6.12 -13.66 -21.85
C ASN A 13 5.76 -14.46 -20.59
N THR A 14 6.27 -15.68 -20.44
CA THR A 14 6.07 -16.53 -19.26
C THR A 14 7.02 -16.24 -18.10
N ALA A 15 7.98 -15.32 -18.26
CA ALA A 15 9.03 -15.05 -17.25
C ALA A 15 8.48 -14.66 -15.87
N PHE A 16 7.30 -14.05 -15.80
CA PHE A 16 6.67 -13.62 -14.54
C PHE A 16 5.41 -14.42 -14.18
N LYS A 17 5.11 -15.50 -14.94
CA LYS A 17 3.89 -16.28 -14.76
C LYS A 17 3.80 -16.92 -13.38
N ASP A 18 4.89 -17.53 -12.91
CA ASP A 18 4.92 -18.26 -11.64
C ASP A 18 4.97 -17.33 -10.43
N ASN A 19 5.61 -16.16 -10.55
CA ASN A 19 5.81 -15.24 -9.44
C ASN A 19 4.74 -14.14 -9.32
N ALA A 20 4.18 -13.70 -10.46
CA ALA A 20 3.24 -12.58 -10.51
C ALA A 20 1.91 -12.93 -11.18
N GLY A 21 1.74 -14.17 -11.68
CA GLY A 21 0.52 -14.61 -12.36
C GLY A 21 0.23 -13.84 -13.66
N THR A 22 1.23 -13.18 -14.25
CA THR A 22 1.07 -12.37 -15.47
C THR A 22 1.94 -12.88 -16.61
N GLU A 23 1.41 -12.80 -17.83
CA GLU A 23 2.15 -13.10 -19.06
C GLU A 23 2.46 -11.77 -19.76
N VAL A 24 3.71 -11.34 -19.69
CA VAL A 24 4.19 -10.08 -20.30
C VAL A 24 5.61 -10.23 -20.82
N THR A 25 5.85 -9.74 -22.04
CA THR A 25 7.20 -9.62 -22.59
C THR A 25 7.88 -8.40 -21.94
N ALA A 26 9.06 -8.60 -21.39
CA ALA A 26 9.84 -7.56 -20.72
C ALA A 26 11.30 -7.57 -21.20
N ASP A 27 11.94 -6.41 -21.17
CA ASP A 27 13.33 -6.24 -21.56
C ASP A 27 14.17 -5.84 -20.35
N ILE A 28 15.33 -6.48 -20.18
CA ILE A 28 16.38 -6.07 -19.23
C ILE A 28 17.37 -5.22 -20.02
N LEU A 29 17.54 -3.95 -19.63
CA LEU A 29 18.48 -3.04 -20.29
C LEU A 29 19.74 -2.85 -19.45
N PHE A 30 20.89 -3.03 -20.04
CA PHE A 30 22.19 -2.73 -19.46
C PHE A 30 22.70 -1.43 -20.02
N LEU A 31 22.74 -0.41 -19.17
CA LEU A 31 23.09 0.96 -19.55
C LEU A 31 24.39 1.37 -18.86
N GLN A 32 25.31 1.92 -19.62
CA GLN A 32 26.52 2.55 -19.11
C GLN A 32 26.37 4.07 -19.16
N LYS A 33 26.62 4.77 -18.06
CA LYS A 33 26.59 6.23 -18.00
C LYS A 33 27.71 6.76 -18.90
N ARG A 34 27.38 7.69 -19.80
CA ARG A 34 28.36 8.41 -20.62
C ARG A 34 28.97 9.56 -19.83
N GLU A 35 30.23 9.83 -20.08
CA GLU A 35 30.96 10.96 -19.50
C GLU A 35 30.42 12.28 -20.04
N ARG A 36 30.09 12.33 -21.33
CA ARG A 36 29.58 13.52 -22.03
C ARG A 36 28.23 13.21 -22.67
N LYS A 37 27.35 14.21 -22.68
CA LYS A 37 26.12 14.13 -23.48
C LYS A 37 26.47 14.06 -24.95
N ILE A 38 25.86 13.16 -25.67
CA ILE A 38 25.93 13.08 -27.13
C ILE A 38 24.55 13.43 -27.66
N ASP A 39 24.49 14.46 -28.51
CA ASP A 39 23.25 14.90 -29.16
C ASP A 39 22.90 14.08 -30.42
N ILE A 40 23.66 13.01 -30.67
CA ILE A 40 23.41 12.09 -31.78
C ILE A 40 22.46 11.01 -31.27
N GLU A 41 21.35 10.83 -31.97
CA GLU A 41 20.39 9.76 -31.68
C GLU A 41 21.05 8.40 -31.99
N PRO A 42 21.17 7.48 -30.99
CA PRO A 42 21.84 6.21 -31.21
C PRO A 42 20.95 5.24 -32.00
N ASP A 43 21.53 4.35 -32.78
CA ASP A 43 20.84 3.43 -33.68
C ASP A 43 19.82 2.54 -32.95
N TRP A 44 20.10 2.15 -31.70
CA TRP A 44 19.23 1.29 -30.91
C TRP A 44 17.87 1.90 -30.52
N VAL A 45 17.63 3.19 -30.74
CA VAL A 45 16.30 3.82 -30.52
C VAL A 45 15.35 3.62 -31.70
N HIS A 46 15.85 3.14 -32.84
CA HIS A 46 15.05 2.88 -34.04
C HIS A 46 14.40 1.50 -34.03
N LEU A 47 13.50 1.27 -34.97
CA LEU A 47 12.86 -0.01 -35.19
C LEU A 47 13.63 -0.81 -36.24
N GLY A 48 13.87 -2.07 -35.94
CA GLY A 48 14.28 -3.11 -36.88
C GLY A 48 13.15 -4.10 -37.13
N VAL A 49 13.44 -5.14 -37.90
CA VAL A 49 12.46 -6.18 -38.22
C VAL A 49 13.11 -7.55 -38.01
N THR A 50 12.44 -8.46 -37.32
CA THR A 50 12.88 -9.84 -37.14
C THR A 50 12.77 -10.61 -38.46
N GLU A 51 13.40 -11.80 -38.55
CA GLU A 51 13.29 -12.69 -39.70
C GLU A 51 11.84 -13.03 -40.06
N ASN A 52 10.93 -13.04 -39.07
CA ASN A 52 9.51 -13.31 -39.23
C ASN A 52 8.70 -12.04 -39.61
N GLY A 53 9.34 -10.93 -39.91
CA GLY A 53 8.68 -9.69 -40.32
C GLY A 53 8.02 -8.89 -39.21
N ILE A 54 8.31 -9.19 -37.94
CA ILE A 54 7.76 -8.48 -36.78
C ILE A 54 8.69 -7.32 -36.42
N ALA A 55 8.11 -6.13 -36.24
CA ALA A 55 8.86 -4.96 -35.82
C ALA A 55 9.31 -5.09 -34.36
N VAL A 56 10.60 -4.90 -34.13
CA VAL A 56 11.23 -4.88 -32.80
C VAL A 56 12.20 -3.71 -32.72
N ASN A 57 12.75 -3.43 -31.54
CA ASN A 57 13.84 -2.49 -31.43
C ASN A 57 15.04 -2.97 -32.26
N SER A 58 15.76 -2.06 -32.95
CA SER A 58 16.89 -2.38 -33.84
C SER A 58 17.96 -3.23 -33.18
N TYR A 59 18.23 -3.02 -31.90
CA TYR A 59 19.16 -3.83 -31.13
C TYR A 59 18.81 -5.33 -31.18
N PHE A 60 17.53 -5.70 -31.00
CA PHE A 60 17.09 -7.10 -31.06
C PHE A 60 17.00 -7.66 -32.48
N ALA A 61 16.88 -6.80 -33.49
CA ALA A 61 16.97 -7.21 -34.87
C ALA A 61 18.42 -7.56 -35.27
N GLU A 62 19.40 -6.84 -34.72
CA GLU A 62 20.82 -7.08 -34.92
C GLU A 62 21.39 -8.18 -34.02
N HIS A 63 20.77 -8.38 -32.83
CA HIS A 63 21.18 -9.33 -31.81
C HIS A 63 20.04 -10.30 -31.45
N PRO A 64 19.58 -11.16 -32.37
CA PRO A 64 18.48 -12.09 -32.12
C PRO A 64 18.78 -13.10 -30.99
N GLU A 65 20.04 -13.40 -30.73
CA GLU A 65 20.51 -14.24 -29.62
C GLU A 65 20.25 -13.65 -28.23
N MET A 66 19.91 -12.37 -28.16
CA MET A 66 19.56 -11.69 -26.92
C MET A 66 18.05 -11.73 -26.61
N MET A 67 17.25 -12.34 -27.50
CA MET A 67 15.86 -12.68 -27.22
C MET A 67 15.77 -14.13 -26.72
N LEU A 68 15.23 -14.34 -25.52
CA LEU A 68 15.08 -15.67 -24.92
C LEU A 68 13.85 -16.44 -25.45
N GLY A 69 13.43 -16.13 -26.67
CA GLY A 69 12.33 -16.74 -27.38
C GLY A 69 12.18 -16.15 -28.79
N SER A 70 11.14 -16.53 -29.50
CA SER A 70 10.75 -15.99 -30.79
C SER A 70 9.63 -14.97 -30.66
N MET A 71 9.66 -13.91 -31.49
CA MET A 71 8.55 -12.95 -31.56
C MET A 71 7.40 -13.52 -32.38
N GLU A 72 6.19 -13.46 -31.80
CA GLU A 72 4.97 -13.94 -32.42
C GLU A 72 3.83 -12.93 -32.22
N TYR A 73 2.79 -12.97 -33.08
CA TYR A 73 1.57 -12.20 -32.85
C TYR A 73 0.68 -12.94 -31.85
N ASP A 74 0.29 -12.27 -30.76
CA ASP A 74 -0.63 -12.84 -29.78
C ASP A 74 -2.08 -12.66 -30.23
N THR A 75 -2.67 -13.75 -30.71
CA THR A 75 -4.07 -13.82 -31.17
C THR A 75 -5.05 -14.15 -30.04
N ARG A 76 -4.56 -14.46 -28.82
CA ARG A 76 -5.38 -14.95 -27.70
C ARG A 76 -6.21 -13.85 -27.06
N ILE A 77 -5.67 -12.60 -26.99
CA ILE A 77 -6.33 -11.49 -26.30
C ILE A 77 -7.21 -10.67 -27.25
N TYR A 78 -6.74 -10.38 -28.47
CA TYR A 78 -7.41 -9.46 -29.40
C TYR A 78 -7.86 -10.10 -30.73
N GLY A 79 -7.84 -11.44 -30.84
CA GLY A 79 -8.29 -12.16 -32.03
C GLY A 79 -7.24 -12.30 -33.15
N GLN A 80 -7.62 -12.91 -34.28
CA GLN A 80 -6.68 -13.28 -35.37
C GLN A 80 -6.05 -12.09 -36.11
N ASP A 81 -6.65 -10.90 -36.06
CA ASP A 81 -6.12 -9.68 -36.65
C ASP A 81 -5.28 -8.84 -35.67
N SER A 82 -4.92 -9.42 -34.52
CA SER A 82 -4.13 -8.74 -33.50
C SER A 82 -2.74 -8.38 -34.02
N ARG A 83 -2.35 -7.12 -33.82
CA ARG A 83 -0.98 -6.64 -34.01
C ARG A 83 -0.15 -6.66 -32.73
N TYR A 84 -0.71 -7.21 -31.67
CA TYR A 84 0.00 -7.34 -30.40
C TYR A 84 1.04 -8.46 -30.51
N THR A 85 2.28 -8.15 -30.13
CA THR A 85 3.40 -9.08 -30.26
C THR A 85 3.91 -9.52 -28.90
N VAL A 86 4.29 -10.78 -28.80
CA VAL A 86 4.85 -11.39 -27.59
C VAL A 86 6.12 -12.16 -27.92
N CYS A 87 7.00 -12.28 -26.97
CA CYS A 87 8.15 -13.19 -27.06
C CYS A 87 7.75 -14.52 -26.44
N VAL A 88 7.75 -15.59 -27.20
CA VAL A 88 7.35 -16.94 -26.77
C VAL A 88 8.55 -17.88 -26.84
N ASN A 89 8.72 -18.68 -25.81
CA ASN A 89 9.67 -19.79 -25.84
C ASN A 89 8.90 -21.12 -25.81
N ASN A 90 9.05 -21.92 -26.87
CA ASN A 90 8.36 -23.19 -27.06
C ASN A 90 9.26 -24.41 -26.76
N ASP A 91 10.46 -24.21 -26.20
CA ASP A 91 11.36 -25.30 -25.82
C ASP A 91 10.91 -25.92 -24.49
N GLU A 92 10.53 -27.19 -24.49
CA GLU A 92 10.13 -27.92 -23.28
C GLU A 92 11.23 -28.04 -22.23
N ASN A 93 12.50 -27.91 -22.63
CA ASN A 93 13.67 -27.97 -21.74
C ASN A 93 14.21 -26.56 -21.39
N PHE A 94 13.45 -25.51 -21.67
CA PHE A 94 13.89 -24.14 -21.44
C PHE A 94 14.15 -23.86 -19.95
N ASN A 95 15.40 -23.54 -19.65
CA ASN A 95 15.79 -23.02 -18.34
C ASN A 95 16.11 -21.52 -18.46
N MET A 96 15.20 -20.69 -17.95
CA MET A 96 15.30 -19.23 -18.03
C MET A 96 16.60 -18.71 -17.39
N TYR A 97 16.98 -19.26 -16.24
CA TYR A 97 18.17 -18.79 -15.51
C TYR A 97 19.48 -19.09 -16.28
N GLU A 98 19.63 -20.30 -16.81
CA GLU A 98 20.81 -20.69 -17.60
C GLU A 98 20.90 -19.90 -18.91
N THR A 99 19.76 -19.75 -19.61
CA THR A 99 19.72 -19.01 -20.88
C THR A 99 19.98 -17.52 -20.66
N LEU A 100 19.42 -16.93 -19.61
CA LEU A 100 19.66 -15.53 -19.24
C LEU A 100 21.15 -15.30 -18.91
N ASN A 101 21.76 -16.16 -18.11
CA ASN A 101 23.19 -16.06 -17.78
C ASN A 101 24.08 -16.19 -19.04
N LYS A 102 23.71 -17.05 -19.96
CA LYS A 102 24.42 -17.18 -21.25
C LYS A 102 24.32 -15.90 -22.07
N SER A 103 23.13 -15.30 -22.17
CA SER A 103 22.92 -14.04 -22.90
C SER A 103 23.65 -12.88 -22.23
N ILE A 104 23.62 -12.79 -20.89
CA ILE A 104 24.39 -11.78 -20.15
C ILE A 104 25.91 -11.95 -20.40
N GLY A 105 26.40 -13.18 -20.47
CA GLY A 105 27.81 -13.48 -20.80
C GLY A 105 28.25 -13.00 -22.20
N ASN A 106 27.32 -12.76 -23.11
CA ASN A 106 27.60 -12.19 -24.43
C ASN A 106 27.75 -10.65 -24.40
N ILE A 107 27.31 -9.98 -23.34
CA ILE A 107 27.42 -8.54 -23.18
C ILE A 107 28.87 -8.18 -22.84
N LYS A 108 29.55 -7.51 -23.75
CA LYS A 108 30.92 -7.04 -23.56
C LYS A 108 30.89 -5.58 -23.16
N ALA A 109 30.82 -5.31 -21.85
CA ALA A 109 31.08 -3.98 -21.33
C ALA A 109 32.59 -3.78 -21.21
N GLN A 110 33.14 -2.75 -21.84
CA GLN A 110 34.47 -2.27 -21.49
C GLN A 110 34.31 -1.38 -20.26
N MET A 111 34.56 -1.93 -19.10
CA MET A 111 34.80 -1.11 -17.92
C MET A 111 36.16 -0.42 -18.14
N THR A 112 36.15 0.81 -18.56
CA THR A 112 37.33 1.66 -18.49
C THR A 112 37.53 1.99 -17.01
N ASP A 113 38.59 1.46 -16.41
CA ASP A 113 39.14 2.01 -15.18
C ASP A 113 39.51 3.46 -15.47
N PHE A 114 38.89 4.37 -14.76
CA PHE A 114 39.16 5.80 -14.90
C PHE A 114 40.54 6.13 -14.31
N GLU A 115 41.60 5.90 -15.06
CA GLU A 115 42.76 6.73 -14.93
C GLU A 115 42.42 8.07 -15.60
N ARG A 116 42.37 9.14 -14.81
CA ARG A 116 42.32 10.50 -15.34
C ARG A 116 43.50 10.71 -16.28
N VAL A 117 43.33 10.50 -17.55
CA VAL A 117 44.23 11.06 -18.56
C VAL A 117 43.94 12.55 -18.58
N ALA A 118 44.86 13.33 -18.07
CA ALA A 118 44.83 14.78 -18.18
C ALA A 118 45.00 15.13 -19.66
N ASP A 119 43.90 15.38 -20.35
CA ASP A 119 43.91 16.06 -21.64
C ASP A 119 44.27 17.52 -21.40
N GLU A 120 45.49 17.89 -21.83
CA GLU A 120 46.01 19.26 -21.84
C GLU A 120 45.25 20.14 -22.87
N ALA A 121 43.97 20.32 -22.72
CA ALA A 121 43.16 21.34 -23.39
C ALA A 121 41.74 21.48 -22.86
N GLU A 122 41.40 20.96 -21.66
CA GLU A 122 40.16 21.30 -21.00
C GLU A 122 40.44 22.36 -19.94
N GLN A 123 39.71 23.45 -20.00
CA GLN A 123 39.60 24.39 -18.92
C GLN A 123 39.28 23.55 -17.66
N THR A 124 40.25 23.45 -16.75
CA THR A 124 40.05 22.79 -15.45
C THR A 124 38.86 23.46 -14.80
N GLU A 125 37.69 22.78 -14.74
CA GLU A 125 36.62 23.23 -13.89
C GLU A 125 37.21 23.36 -12.50
N GLU A 126 37.23 24.57 -11.95
CA GLU A 126 37.77 24.86 -10.64
C GLU A 126 36.85 24.15 -9.61
N VAL A 127 37.30 23.01 -9.14
CA VAL A 127 36.53 22.16 -8.20
C VAL A 127 37.10 22.39 -6.80
N ILE A 128 36.25 22.71 -5.85
CA ILE A 128 36.60 22.87 -4.45
C ILE A 128 35.81 21.88 -3.58
N PRO A 129 36.32 21.49 -2.40
CA PRO A 129 35.54 20.66 -1.45
C PRO A 129 34.20 21.32 -1.12
N ALA A 130 33.14 20.50 -1.00
CA ALA A 130 31.81 21.03 -0.69
C ALA A 130 31.76 21.59 0.74
N ASP A 131 31.20 22.80 0.87
CA ASP A 131 30.79 23.33 2.18
C ASP A 131 29.63 22.48 2.72
N PRO A 132 29.72 21.91 3.94
CA PRO A 132 28.64 21.16 4.56
C PRO A 132 27.31 21.93 4.66
N ASN A 133 27.37 23.24 4.79
CA ASN A 133 26.19 24.11 4.95
C ASN A 133 25.47 24.39 3.62
N VAL A 134 26.11 24.19 2.49
CA VAL A 134 25.47 24.31 1.16
C VAL A 134 24.73 23.03 0.87
N ARG A 135 23.48 23.08 0.44
CA ARG A 135 22.71 21.89 0.08
C ARG A 135 23.24 21.23 -1.20
N ASN A 136 23.09 19.90 -1.26
CA ASN A 136 23.48 19.17 -2.46
C ASN A 136 22.57 19.53 -3.65
N TYR A 137 23.15 19.64 -4.82
CA TYR A 137 22.49 20.03 -6.07
C TYR A 137 21.89 21.45 -6.04
N THR A 138 22.60 22.40 -5.41
CA THR A 138 22.23 23.83 -5.40
C THR A 138 23.36 24.71 -5.95
N TYR A 139 22.99 25.85 -6.50
CA TYR A 139 23.91 26.91 -6.83
C TYR A 139 24.31 27.66 -5.56
N THR A 140 25.56 28.09 -5.49
CA THR A 140 26.09 28.92 -4.42
C THR A 140 27.20 29.84 -4.91
N PHE A 141 27.49 30.89 -4.13
CA PHE A 141 28.59 31.81 -4.44
C PHE A 141 29.70 31.67 -3.40
N PHE A 142 30.90 31.35 -3.86
CA PHE A 142 32.09 31.30 -3.04
C PHE A 142 33.16 32.25 -3.64
N GLU A 143 33.71 33.16 -2.80
CA GLU A 143 34.64 34.22 -3.26
C GLU A 143 34.14 35.02 -4.47
N GLY A 144 32.82 35.21 -4.57
CA GLY A 144 32.19 35.97 -5.67
C GLY A 144 31.99 35.20 -6.97
N LYS A 145 32.45 33.94 -7.07
CA LYS A 145 32.29 33.06 -8.23
C LYS A 145 31.12 32.10 -8.01
N LEU A 146 30.44 31.71 -9.09
CA LEU A 146 29.32 30.79 -9.08
C LEU A 146 29.80 29.34 -9.07
N TYR A 147 29.33 28.57 -8.11
CA TYR A 147 29.54 27.12 -7.97
C TYR A 147 28.21 26.37 -7.91
N TYR A 148 28.25 25.10 -8.28
CA TYR A 148 27.14 24.17 -8.12
C TYR A 148 27.62 22.97 -7.32
N ARG A 149 26.95 22.65 -6.22
CA ARG A 149 27.33 21.51 -5.38
C ARG A 149 26.85 20.20 -5.97
N GLU A 150 27.78 19.28 -6.20
CA GLU A 150 27.52 17.88 -6.60
C GLU A 150 28.17 16.95 -5.57
N ASN A 151 27.36 16.44 -4.64
CA ASN A 151 27.81 15.55 -3.55
C ASN A 151 28.90 16.19 -2.65
N SER A 152 30.12 15.69 -2.69
CA SER A 152 31.24 16.15 -1.85
C SER A 152 32.07 17.28 -2.48
N GLU A 153 31.66 17.77 -3.65
CA GLU A 153 32.42 18.75 -4.44
C GLU A 153 31.54 19.92 -4.86
N MET A 154 32.13 21.08 -5.01
CA MET A 154 31.53 22.26 -5.62
C MET A 154 32.27 22.57 -6.93
N VAL A 155 31.53 22.51 -8.02
CA VAL A 155 32.03 22.71 -9.38
C VAL A 155 31.72 24.13 -9.82
N LYS A 156 32.73 24.89 -10.21
CA LYS A 156 32.55 26.24 -10.76
C LYS A 156 31.73 26.18 -12.04
N LYS A 157 30.72 27.01 -12.15
CA LYS A 157 29.89 27.14 -13.37
C LYS A 157 30.13 28.47 -14.06
N GLU A 158 30.45 28.40 -15.32
CA GLU A 158 30.56 29.58 -16.17
C GLU A 158 29.25 29.77 -16.94
N VAL A 159 28.57 30.85 -16.67
CA VAL A 159 27.31 31.26 -17.30
C VAL A 159 27.44 32.69 -17.84
N SER A 160 26.48 33.13 -18.65
CA SER A 160 26.47 34.53 -19.07
C SER A 160 26.29 35.48 -17.87
N GLN A 161 26.84 36.66 -17.93
CA GLN A 161 26.74 37.67 -16.85
C GLN A 161 25.27 37.89 -16.42
N THR A 162 24.35 37.99 -17.36
CA THR A 162 22.91 38.14 -17.07
C THR A 162 22.33 36.92 -16.34
N ALA A 163 22.80 35.69 -16.67
CA ALA A 163 22.37 34.49 -16.01
C ALA A 163 22.96 34.41 -14.58
N GLU A 164 24.22 34.80 -14.39
CA GLU A 164 24.86 34.85 -13.08
C GLU A 164 24.18 35.84 -12.13
N GLU A 165 23.89 37.08 -12.63
CA GLU A 165 23.16 38.08 -11.83
C GLU A 165 21.75 37.59 -11.43
N ARG A 166 21.07 36.89 -12.34
CA ARG A 166 19.77 36.28 -12.08
C ARG A 166 19.86 35.18 -11.03
N ILE A 167 20.83 34.26 -11.14
CA ILE A 167 21.07 33.20 -10.15
C ILE A 167 21.42 33.81 -8.80
N ARG A 168 22.23 34.85 -8.76
CA ARG A 168 22.61 35.56 -7.53
C ARG A 168 21.38 36.13 -6.80
N SER A 169 20.50 36.78 -7.55
CA SER A 169 19.29 37.36 -6.98
C SER A 169 18.31 36.28 -6.51
N LEU A 170 18.22 35.13 -7.19
CA LEU A 170 17.42 33.98 -6.75
C LEU A 170 18.02 33.30 -5.52
N ASP A 171 19.35 33.22 -5.43
CA ASP A 171 20.06 32.71 -4.25
C ASP A 171 19.78 33.57 -3.01
N GLU A 172 19.82 34.91 -3.15
CA GLU A 172 19.45 35.81 -2.04
C GLU A 172 18.00 35.58 -1.59
N ILE A 173 17.05 35.46 -2.50
CA ILE A 173 15.65 35.18 -2.17
C ILE A 173 15.53 33.81 -1.48
N ARG A 174 16.24 32.80 -1.97
CA ARG A 174 16.29 31.46 -1.38
C ARG A 174 16.80 31.50 0.06
N GLN A 175 17.90 32.19 0.32
CA GLN A 175 18.47 32.31 1.67
C GLN A 175 17.49 32.97 2.63
N ILE A 176 16.87 34.08 2.25
CA ILE A 176 15.86 34.77 3.06
C ILE A 176 14.64 33.87 3.31
N THR A 177 14.21 33.12 2.28
CA THR A 177 13.07 32.18 2.41
C THR A 177 13.39 31.09 3.42
N ARG A 178 14.61 30.54 3.40
CA ARG A 178 15.04 29.52 4.36
C ARG A 178 15.16 30.07 5.77
N GLU A 179 15.77 31.22 5.95
CA GLU A 179 15.81 31.89 7.25
C GLU A 179 14.39 32.15 7.79
N LEU A 180 13.45 32.54 6.91
CA LEU A 180 12.06 32.74 7.28
C LEU A 180 11.36 31.43 7.67
N ILE A 181 11.72 30.31 7.06
CA ILE A 181 11.25 28.98 7.43
C ILE A 181 11.81 28.61 8.81
N ASP A 182 13.11 28.73 9.00
CA ASP A 182 13.81 28.33 10.23
C ASP A 182 13.28 29.09 11.45
N ILE A 183 13.15 30.42 11.38
CA ILE A 183 12.60 31.20 12.50
C ILE A 183 11.14 30.84 12.83
N GLN A 184 10.32 30.49 11.83
CA GLN A 184 8.98 30.04 12.09
C GLN A 184 8.92 28.63 12.71
N MET A 185 9.86 27.75 12.37
CA MET A 185 9.97 26.41 12.97
C MET A 185 10.40 26.48 14.44
N ASP A 186 11.34 27.38 14.76
CA ASP A 186 11.86 27.58 16.12
C ASP A 186 10.88 28.38 17.02
N GLY A 187 9.89 29.03 16.40
CA GLY A 187 8.94 29.90 17.08
C GLY A 187 9.47 31.33 17.18
N CYS A 188 9.01 32.20 16.29
CA CYS A 188 9.42 33.61 16.24
C CYS A 188 8.35 34.57 16.79
N SER A 189 8.78 35.76 17.15
CA SER A 189 7.88 36.88 17.47
C SER A 189 7.25 37.44 16.18
N GLU A 190 6.09 38.11 16.30
CA GLU A 190 5.45 38.80 15.18
C GLU A 190 6.34 39.86 14.53
N GLU A 191 7.19 40.52 15.34
CA GLU A 191 8.11 41.54 14.86
C GLU A 191 9.22 40.92 13.98
N GLU A 192 9.87 39.84 14.45
CA GLU A 192 10.89 39.12 13.70
C GLU A 192 10.33 38.55 12.38
N LEU A 193 9.12 37.97 12.42
CA LEU A 193 8.42 37.48 11.25
C LEU A 193 8.17 38.59 10.24
N SER A 194 7.62 39.73 10.69
CA SER A 194 7.32 40.88 9.84
C SER A 194 8.55 41.50 9.20
N ASP A 195 9.65 41.59 9.93
CA ASP A 195 10.91 42.13 9.40
C ASP A 195 11.50 41.25 8.29
N LYS A 196 11.49 39.93 8.49
CA LYS A 196 11.95 38.99 7.44
C LYS A 196 11.03 38.97 6.23
N GLN A 197 9.71 39.04 6.44
CA GLN A 197 8.73 39.15 5.35
C GLN A 197 8.91 40.44 4.54
N ARG A 198 9.19 41.55 5.22
CA ARG A 198 9.49 42.82 4.55
C ARG A 198 10.75 42.71 3.69
N LEU A 199 11.81 42.10 4.20
CA LEU A 199 13.05 41.87 3.43
C LEU A 199 12.79 40.98 2.21
N LEU A 200 12.05 39.89 2.38
CA LEU A 200 11.65 39.00 1.29
C LEU A 200 10.86 39.76 0.19
N ASN A 201 9.88 40.59 0.62
CA ASN A 201 9.10 41.41 -0.31
C ASN A 201 9.99 42.35 -1.13
N VAL A 202 10.92 43.05 -0.49
CA VAL A 202 11.81 44.01 -1.18
C VAL A 202 12.68 43.29 -2.22
N LYS A 203 13.26 42.13 -1.87
CA LYS A 203 14.13 41.38 -2.77
C LYS A 203 13.35 40.74 -3.93
N TYR A 204 12.19 40.17 -3.64
CA TYR A 204 11.30 39.60 -4.63
C TYR A 204 10.79 40.66 -5.62
N ASP A 205 10.32 41.81 -5.15
CA ASP A 205 9.82 42.89 -6.02
C ASP A 205 10.91 43.44 -6.92
N ALA A 206 12.14 43.58 -6.42
CA ALA A 206 13.30 43.97 -7.21
C ALA A 206 13.61 42.92 -8.30
N PHE A 207 13.59 41.65 -7.96
CA PHE A 207 13.79 40.54 -8.88
C PHE A 207 12.74 40.52 -9.99
N VAL A 208 11.46 40.55 -9.62
CA VAL A 208 10.34 40.48 -10.58
C VAL A 208 10.35 41.68 -11.52
N LYS A 209 10.68 42.87 -11.03
CA LYS A 209 10.79 44.08 -11.86
C LYS A 209 11.87 43.94 -12.94
N GLN A 210 12.97 43.23 -12.65
CA GLN A 210 14.11 43.10 -13.55
C GLN A 210 14.01 41.85 -14.44
N TYR A 211 13.55 40.73 -13.93
CA TYR A 211 13.63 39.40 -14.55
C TYR A 211 12.26 38.73 -14.79
N GLY A 212 11.18 39.35 -14.35
CA GLY A 212 9.84 38.74 -14.37
C GLY A 212 9.62 37.67 -13.30
N ALA A 213 8.48 37.05 -13.32
CA ALA A 213 8.11 36.02 -12.33
C ALA A 213 9.14 34.88 -12.25
N ILE A 214 9.34 34.33 -11.04
CA ILE A 214 10.25 33.18 -10.79
C ILE A 214 9.85 31.99 -11.65
N THR A 215 8.55 31.73 -11.80
CA THR A 215 7.99 30.66 -12.61
C THR A 215 8.09 30.89 -14.12
N SER A 216 8.57 32.06 -14.58
CA SER A 216 8.73 32.36 -15.99
C SER A 216 9.71 31.39 -16.69
N LYS A 217 9.51 31.19 -18.01
CA LYS A 217 10.33 30.24 -18.80
C LYS A 217 11.82 30.55 -18.71
N ALA A 218 12.22 31.85 -18.73
CA ALA A 218 13.61 32.27 -18.69
C ALA A 218 14.26 31.97 -17.32
N ASN A 219 13.56 32.21 -16.22
CA ASN A 219 14.04 31.94 -14.88
C ASN A 219 14.11 30.42 -14.62
N ARG A 220 13.12 29.65 -15.12
CA ARG A 220 13.14 28.19 -15.08
C ARG A 220 14.37 27.61 -15.76
N ILE A 221 14.74 28.10 -16.95
CA ILE A 221 15.92 27.61 -17.68
C ILE A 221 17.20 27.90 -16.89
N ALA A 222 17.29 29.04 -16.22
CA ALA A 222 18.49 29.43 -15.48
C ALA A 222 18.67 28.65 -14.16
N PHE A 223 17.56 28.23 -13.50
CA PHE A 223 17.60 27.71 -12.13
C PHE A 223 16.99 26.32 -11.95
N ARG A 224 16.49 25.66 -13.02
CA ARG A 224 15.80 24.35 -12.97
C ARG A 224 16.63 23.20 -12.39
N ASP A 225 17.96 23.32 -12.48
CA ASP A 225 18.88 22.29 -12.01
C ASP A 225 19.16 22.44 -10.49
N ASP A 226 18.72 23.55 -9.89
CA ASP A 226 18.81 23.78 -8.45
C ASP A 226 17.70 23.02 -7.69
N SER A 227 18.09 22.25 -6.67
CA SER A 227 17.15 21.43 -5.89
C SER A 227 16.14 22.27 -5.10
N ASP A 228 16.42 23.57 -4.86
CA ASP A 228 15.54 24.51 -4.18
C ASP A 228 14.66 25.33 -5.15
N TYR A 229 14.77 25.11 -6.45
CA TYR A 229 13.90 25.80 -7.42
C TYR A 229 12.39 25.60 -7.14
N PRO A 230 11.91 24.39 -6.77
CA PRO A 230 10.51 24.22 -6.37
C PRO A 230 10.12 25.07 -5.15
N LEU A 231 11.02 25.25 -4.17
CA LEU A 231 10.80 26.13 -3.02
C LEU A 231 10.61 27.59 -3.48
N LEU A 232 11.45 28.07 -4.38
CA LEU A 232 11.31 29.42 -4.94
C LEU A 232 10.01 29.57 -5.74
N CYS A 233 9.61 28.56 -6.50
CA CYS A 233 8.33 28.57 -7.22
C CYS A 233 7.11 28.61 -6.29
N SER A 234 7.20 28.08 -5.04
CA SER A 234 6.12 28.14 -4.08
C SER A 234 5.84 29.54 -3.52
N LEU A 235 6.74 30.49 -3.77
CA LEU A 235 6.53 31.90 -3.46
C LEU A 235 5.52 32.58 -4.41
N GLU A 236 5.16 31.90 -5.51
CA GLU A 236 4.23 32.41 -6.52
C GLU A 236 3.01 31.49 -6.67
N GLU A 237 1.83 32.06 -6.63
CA GLU A 237 0.57 31.41 -6.99
C GLU A 237 0.17 31.86 -8.40
N VAL A 238 0.05 30.89 -9.32
CA VAL A 238 -0.36 31.16 -10.72
C VAL A 238 -1.82 30.74 -10.85
N ASN A 239 -2.71 31.67 -11.20
CA ASN A 239 -4.12 31.37 -11.44
C ASN A 239 -4.33 30.73 -12.83
N GLU A 240 -5.57 30.31 -13.13
CA GLU A 240 -5.93 29.69 -14.42
C GLU A 240 -5.69 30.62 -15.62
N ASP A 241 -5.73 31.92 -15.42
CA ASP A 241 -5.48 32.95 -16.44
C ASP A 241 -3.98 33.23 -16.64
N GLY A 242 -3.10 32.60 -15.86
CA GLY A 242 -1.64 32.78 -15.92
C GLY A 242 -1.13 34.01 -15.18
N GLU A 243 -1.98 34.70 -14.39
CA GLU A 243 -1.53 35.79 -13.53
C GLU A 243 -0.81 35.25 -12.29
N VAL A 244 0.30 35.89 -11.96
CA VAL A 244 1.15 35.52 -10.83
C VAL A 244 0.85 36.40 -9.62
N LYS A 245 0.59 35.77 -8.47
CA LYS A 245 0.41 36.44 -7.17
C LYS A 245 1.45 35.94 -6.17
N LYS A 246 1.78 36.81 -5.20
CA LYS A 246 2.63 36.43 -4.08
C LYS A 246 1.90 35.44 -3.16
N ALA A 247 2.57 34.37 -2.77
CA ALA A 247 2.04 33.37 -1.83
C ALA A 247 1.91 33.92 -0.41
N ASP A 248 1.21 33.20 0.44
CA ASP A 248 0.94 33.59 1.85
C ASP A 248 2.20 33.86 2.68
N MET A 249 3.33 33.26 2.36
CA MET A 249 4.60 33.44 3.07
C MET A 249 5.07 34.91 3.13
N PHE A 250 4.66 35.74 2.17
CA PHE A 250 4.98 37.16 2.16
C PHE A 250 4.22 37.99 3.21
N TYR A 251 3.11 37.45 3.76
CA TYR A 251 2.17 38.24 4.56
C TYR A 251 1.72 37.57 5.85
N LYS A 252 1.84 36.23 5.93
CA LYS A 252 1.31 35.44 7.05
C LYS A 252 2.36 34.47 7.58
N GLN A 253 2.14 34.00 8.80
CA GLN A 253 2.84 32.82 9.29
C GLN A 253 2.38 31.58 8.50
N THR A 254 3.32 30.82 7.94
CA THR A 254 3.04 29.68 7.08
C THR A 254 3.49 28.35 7.68
N ILE A 255 4.16 28.37 8.84
CA ILE A 255 4.66 27.18 9.54
C ILE A 255 4.18 27.22 10.97
N LYS A 256 3.53 26.12 11.41
CA LYS A 256 3.16 25.91 12.79
C LYS A 256 4.36 25.31 13.53
N ALA A 257 4.93 26.05 14.47
CA ALA A 257 6.01 25.54 15.30
C ALA A 257 5.57 24.29 16.07
N LYS A 258 6.51 23.37 16.34
CA LYS A 258 6.25 22.22 17.20
C LYS A 258 6.07 22.71 18.63
N THR A 259 4.85 22.56 19.15
CA THR A 259 4.58 22.86 20.56
C THR A 259 4.96 21.63 21.38
N VAL A 260 5.94 21.76 22.26
CA VAL A 260 6.23 20.73 23.25
C VAL A 260 5.20 20.89 24.38
N ILE A 261 4.47 19.82 24.65
CA ILE A 261 3.48 19.77 25.72
C ILE A 261 4.15 19.13 26.94
N ASP A 262 4.55 19.96 27.90
CA ASP A 262 5.23 19.50 29.12
C ASP A 262 4.25 19.05 30.21
N ARG A 263 3.00 19.52 30.18
CA ARG A 263 1.97 19.19 31.17
C ARG A 263 0.57 19.31 30.57
N VAL A 264 -0.31 18.40 30.99
CA VAL A 264 -1.73 18.39 30.66
C VAL A 264 -2.58 18.28 31.94
N GLU A 265 -3.87 18.61 31.84
CA GLU A 265 -4.77 18.66 33.01
C GLU A 265 -5.59 17.39 33.20
N THR A 266 -5.74 16.56 32.15
CA THR A 266 -6.57 15.35 32.19
C THR A 266 -5.88 14.14 31.60
N ALA A 267 -6.25 12.93 32.08
CA ALA A 267 -5.77 11.66 31.54
C ALA A 267 -6.09 11.50 30.03
N VAL A 268 -7.24 12.01 29.59
CA VAL A 268 -7.66 11.96 28.18
C VAL A 268 -6.76 12.83 27.30
N GLU A 269 -6.38 14.02 27.77
CA GLU A 269 -5.39 14.85 27.08
C GLU A 269 -4.04 14.16 27.01
N ALA A 270 -3.57 13.53 28.10
CA ALA A 270 -2.33 12.75 28.12
C ALA A 270 -2.37 11.62 27.10
N LEU A 271 -3.49 10.90 26.98
CA LEU A 271 -3.70 9.86 25.97
C LEU A 271 -3.59 10.43 24.56
N ASN A 272 -4.28 11.54 24.26
CA ASN A 272 -4.26 12.18 22.95
C ASN A 272 -2.84 12.63 22.56
N VAL A 273 -2.08 13.22 23.51
CA VAL A 273 -0.69 13.62 23.28
C VAL A 273 0.18 12.39 23.05
N SER A 274 0.01 11.32 23.84
CA SER A 274 0.74 10.07 23.68
C SER A 274 0.52 9.46 22.29
N VAL A 275 -0.73 9.35 21.83
CA VAL A 275 -1.06 8.80 20.51
C VAL A 275 -0.56 9.74 19.40
N ASN A 276 -0.59 11.06 19.60
CA ASN A 276 -0.07 12.02 18.63
C ASN A 276 1.46 11.96 18.50
N GLU A 277 2.20 11.79 19.60
CA GLU A 277 3.67 11.79 19.59
C GLU A 277 4.28 10.43 19.23
N PHE A 278 3.63 9.33 19.61
CA PHE A 278 4.18 7.98 19.46
C PHE A 278 3.38 7.06 18.53
N GLY A 279 2.11 7.39 18.24
CA GLY A 279 1.22 6.52 17.47
C GLY A 279 0.63 5.35 18.29
N TYR A 280 0.89 5.28 19.59
CA TYR A 280 0.39 4.25 20.51
C TYR A 280 0.26 4.78 21.95
N VAL A 281 -0.38 4.00 22.82
CA VAL A 281 -0.52 4.31 24.24
C VAL A 281 0.80 4.07 24.96
N ASN A 282 1.44 5.11 25.45
CA ASN A 282 2.68 5.07 26.21
C ASN A 282 2.43 5.58 27.63
N LEU A 283 2.12 4.67 28.58
CA LEU A 283 1.77 5.06 29.94
C LEU A 283 2.90 5.79 30.68
N ALA A 284 4.15 5.40 30.46
CA ALA A 284 5.30 6.06 31.08
C ALA A 284 5.43 7.53 30.64
N TYR A 285 5.24 7.81 29.35
CA TYR A 285 5.22 9.16 28.84
C TYR A 285 4.00 9.94 29.38
N MET A 286 2.82 9.33 29.40
CA MET A 286 1.60 9.96 29.92
C MET A 286 1.79 10.40 31.38
N LEU A 287 2.39 9.56 32.22
CA LEU A 287 2.74 9.89 33.61
C LEU A 287 3.82 10.96 33.75
N SER A 288 4.62 11.20 32.71
CA SER A 288 5.60 12.30 32.72
C SER A 288 4.98 13.67 32.46
N ILE A 289 3.82 13.71 31.77
CA ILE A 289 3.11 14.96 31.42
C ILE A 289 1.81 15.17 32.20
N TYR A 290 1.33 14.14 32.90
CA TYR A 290 0.10 14.17 33.69
C TYR A 290 0.34 13.55 35.06
N GLU A 291 -0.17 14.18 36.10
CA GLU A 291 -0.09 13.72 37.50
C GLU A 291 -1.48 13.34 37.99
N PRO A 292 -1.83 12.03 38.06
CA PRO A 292 -3.12 11.58 38.55
C PRO A 292 -3.33 11.95 40.02
N ASP A 293 -4.57 12.28 40.41
CA ASP A 293 -4.94 12.47 41.80
C ASP A 293 -5.10 11.13 42.53
N ILE A 294 -4.11 10.77 43.32
CA ILE A 294 -4.06 9.50 44.03
C ILE A 294 -4.67 9.57 45.45
N THR A 295 -5.37 10.65 45.81
CA THR A 295 -5.90 10.86 47.16
C THR A 295 -6.87 9.75 47.55
N ASN A 296 -7.88 9.48 46.74
CA ASN A 296 -8.87 8.41 46.97
C ASN A 296 -8.22 7.02 47.05
N ALA A 297 -7.26 6.74 46.14
CA ALA A 297 -6.55 5.47 46.14
C ALA A 297 -5.69 5.25 47.38
N LYS A 298 -5.12 6.33 47.96
CA LYS A 298 -4.44 6.25 49.26
C LYS A 298 -5.41 6.04 50.41
N GLU A 299 -6.60 6.65 50.39
CA GLU A 299 -7.64 6.43 51.39
C GLU A 299 -8.09 4.97 51.41
N GLU A 300 -8.31 4.35 50.27
CA GLU A 300 -8.65 2.92 50.16
C GLU A 300 -7.54 2.01 50.68
N LEU A 301 -6.27 2.34 50.38
CA LEU A 301 -5.13 1.60 50.93
C LEU A 301 -5.05 1.73 52.44
N ALA A 302 -5.37 2.92 53.02
CA ALA A 302 -5.42 3.16 54.44
C ALA A 302 -6.50 2.33 55.13
N GLU A 303 -7.69 2.29 54.55
CA GLU A 303 -8.79 1.44 55.03
C GLU A 303 -8.43 -0.06 55.03
N LYS A 304 -7.85 -0.53 53.93
CA LYS A 304 -7.44 -1.95 53.75
C LYS A 304 -6.32 -2.36 54.72
N SER A 305 -5.40 -1.43 55.05
CA SER A 305 -4.27 -1.68 55.98
C SER A 305 -4.58 -1.38 57.44
N GLY A 306 -5.72 -0.73 57.75
CA GLY A 306 -6.08 -0.29 59.08
C GLY A 306 -5.20 0.86 59.63
N GLN A 307 -4.55 1.63 58.73
CA GLN A 307 -3.68 2.77 59.04
C GLN A 307 -4.40 4.07 58.66
N THR A 308 -3.88 5.20 59.16
CA THR A 308 -4.33 6.50 58.67
C THR A 308 -3.59 6.87 57.40
N VAL A 309 -4.17 7.73 56.55
CA VAL A 309 -3.57 8.16 55.24
C VAL A 309 -2.17 8.77 55.43
N ASP A 310 -1.96 9.48 56.56
CA ASP A 310 -0.70 10.10 56.92
C ASP A 310 0.40 9.09 57.36
N GLU A 311 0.01 7.90 57.76
CA GLU A 311 0.93 6.82 58.18
C GLU A 311 1.37 5.96 57.03
N ILE A 312 0.72 6.05 55.83
CA ILE A 312 1.10 5.29 54.64
C ILE A 312 2.31 5.91 53.98
N THR A 313 3.45 5.24 54.14
CA THR A 313 4.68 5.58 53.42
C THR A 313 4.88 4.62 52.28
N LEU A 314 4.71 5.09 51.02
CA LEU A 314 4.92 4.29 49.83
C LEU A 314 6.39 4.47 49.35
N SER A 315 6.99 3.36 48.89
CA SER A 315 8.24 3.44 48.15
C SER A 315 8.00 4.09 46.78
N ASP A 316 9.06 4.59 46.15
CA ASP A 316 8.96 5.23 44.82
C ASP A 316 8.31 4.28 43.79
N ASP A 317 8.66 3.00 43.85
CA ASP A 317 8.06 1.99 42.97
C ASP A 317 6.56 1.78 43.24
N ALA A 318 6.16 1.69 44.50
CA ALA A 318 4.77 1.56 44.90
C ALA A 318 3.94 2.81 44.55
N LEU A 319 4.54 3.99 44.65
CA LEU A 319 3.92 5.25 44.25
C LEU A 319 3.72 5.30 42.73
N ALA A 320 4.72 4.86 41.95
CA ALA A 320 4.63 4.78 40.49
C ALA A 320 3.54 3.78 40.05
N GLU A 321 3.45 2.64 40.73
CA GLU A 321 2.41 1.64 40.47
C GLU A 321 1.01 2.18 40.78
N LEU A 322 0.84 2.88 41.91
CA LEU A 322 -0.42 3.52 42.27
C LEU A 322 -0.84 4.59 41.26
N ARG A 323 0.08 5.45 40.85
CA ARG A 323 -0.18 6.48 39.83
C ARG A 323 -0.61 5.84 38.49
N ARG A 324 0.04 4.73 38.11
CA ARG A 324 -0.31 3.98 36.91
C ARG A 324 -1.72 3.39 37.01
N ALA A 325 -2.05 2.81 38.17
CA ALA A 325 -3.37 2.22 38.39
C ALA A 325 -4.48 3.27 38.27
N VAL A 326 -4.29 4.45 38.91
CA VAL A 326 -5.26 5.55 38.84
C VAL A 326 -5.37 6.10 37.40
N LEU A 327 -4.25 6.33 36.71
CA LEU A 327 -4.28 6.77 35.32
C LEU A 327 -5.10 5.83 34.42
N VAL A 328 -4.91 4.53 34.58
CA VAL A 328 -5.63 3.54 33.78
C VAL A 328 -7.12 3.48 34.16
N GLU A 329 -7.45 3.71 35.44
CA GLU A 329 -8.85 3.80 35.90
C GLU A 329 -9.55 5.05 35.34
N GLU A 330 -8.90 6.20 35.32
CA GLU A 330 -9.40 7.42 34.70
C GLU A 330 -9.63 7.26 33.18
N LEU A 331 -8.93 6.32 32.54
CA LEU A 331 -9.07 5.96 31.13
C LEU A 331 -9.97 4.73 30.89
N ASP A 332 -10.76 4.31 31.87
CA ASP A 332 -11.66 3.17 31.70
C ASP A 332 -12.57 3.34 30.48
N GLY A 333 -12.66 2.30 29.67
CA GLY A 333 -13.39 2.31 28.39
C GLY A 333 -12.69 3.02 27.22
N LEU A 334 -11.59 3.76 27.45
CA LEU A 334 -10.79 4.42 26.41
C LEU A 334 -9.53 3.63 26.03
N VAL A 335 -8.96 2.89 26.98
CA VAL A 335 -7.81 2.02 26.75
C VAL A 335 -8.08 0.62 27.29
N PHE A 336 -7.51 -0.37 26.63
CA PHE A 336 -7.65 -1.78 26.98
C PHE A 336 -6.29 -2.47 26.99
N LEU A 337 -6.06 -3.37 27.94
CA LEU A 337 -4.88 -4.22 27.98
C LEU A 337 -5.08 -5.42 27.04
N ASN A 338 -4.30 -5.50 25.98
CA ASN A 338 -4.37 -6.63 25.05
C ASN A 338 -3.66 -7.86 25.64
N PRO A 339 -4.36 -8.99 25.87
CA PRO A 339 -3.76 -10.21 26.43
C PRO A 339 -2.57 -10.73 25.63
N ASP A 340 -2.61 -10.62 24.29
CA ASP A 340 -1.55 -11.12 23.39
C ASP A 340 -0.26 -10.29 23.47
N ARG A 341 -0.34 -9.06 23.98
CA ARG A 341 0.79 -8.10 24.11
C ARG A 341 1.16 -7.83 25.58
N TYR A 342 0.39 -8.35 26.50
CA TYR A 342 0.64 -8.18 27.93
C TYR A 342 1.98 -8.79 28.34
N ASN A 343 2.73 -8.05 29.16
CA ASN A 343 4.02 -8.48 29.69
C ASN A 343 4.06 -8.23 31.21
N GLU A 344 4.14 -9.29 32.01
CA GLU A 344 4.19 -9.20 33.46
C GLU A 344 5.40 -8.40 33.97
N ASN A 345 6.53 -8.43 33.23
CA ASN A 345 7.74 -7.71 33.63
C ASN A 345 7.73 -6.23 33.23
N ASN A 346 6.79 -5.83 32.37
CA ASN A 346 6.66 -4.43 31.97
C ASN A 346 5.17 -4.07 31.81
N PRO A 347 4.55 -3.53 32.86
CA PRO A 347 3.12 -3.21 32.87
C PRO A 347 2.72 -2.02 31.98
N ASP A 348 3.69 -1.32 31.39
CA ASP A 348 3.45 -0.21 30.48
C ASP A 348 3.21 -0.68 29.03
N ILE A 349 3.44 -1.97 28.74
CA ILE A 349 3.30 -2.56 27.40
C ILE A 349 1.95 -3.29 27.28
N GLY A 350 1.40 -3.28 26.06
CA GLY A 350 0.18 -4.03 25.72
C GLY A 350 -1.10 -3.21 25.77
N TRP A 351 -1.01 -1.93 26.06
CA TRP A 351 -2.16 -1.04 26.07
C TRP A 351 -2.52 -0.58 24.66
N GLU A 352 -3.79 -0.70 24.32
CA GLU A 352 -4.37 -0.27 23.05
C GLU A 352 -5.54 0.68 23.30
N THR A 353 -5.76 1.61 22.38
CA THR A 353 -6.95 2.47 22.41
C THR A 353 -8.21 1.64 22.14
N ALA A 354 -9.37 2.11 22.60
CA ALA A 354 -10.64 1.40 22.44
C ALA A 354 -10.95 1.09 20.97
N ASP A 355 -10.68 2.04 20.06
CA ASP A 355 -10.88 1.86 18.61
C ASP A 355 -9.97 0.78 18.01
N GLU A 356 -8.76 0.59 18.56
CA GLU A 356 -7.84 -0.47 18.16
C GLU A 356 -8.24 -1.82 18.77
N TYR A 357 -8.45 -1.86 20.09
CA TYR A 357 -8.74 -3.12 20.79
C TYR A 357 -10.09 -3.72 20.38
N LEU A 358 -11.13 -2.88 20.29
CA LEU A 358 -12.50 -3.29 19.97
C LEU A 358 -12.77 -3.41 18.46
N SER A 359 -11.73 -3.62 17.66
CA SER A 359 -11.78 -3.82 16.22
C SER A 359 -10.96 -5.05 15.76
N GLY A 360 -10.97 -5.35 14.47
CA GLY A 360 -10.35 -6.56 13.94
C GLY A 360 -11.16 -7.82 14.27
N ASN A 361 -10.50 -8.95 14.53
CA ASN A 361 -11.18 -10.20 14.89
C ASN A 361 -11.68 -10.16 16.34
N VAL A 362 -12.83 -9.51 16.55
CA VAL A 362 -13.41 -9.32 17.89
C VAL A 362 -13.97 -10.61 18.51
N ARG A 363 -14.27 -11.64 17.70
CA ARG A 363 -14.69 -12.96 18.24
C ARG A 363 -13.51 -13.68 18.88
N ASP A 364 -12.37 -13.69 18.21
CA ASP A 364 -11.17 -14.32 18.75
C ASP A 364 -10.63 -13.56 19.96
N LYS A 365 -10.61 -12.23 19.90
CA LYS A 365 -10.27 -11.38 21.06
C LYS A 365 -11.18 -11.66 22.26
N LEU A 366 -12.48 -11.84 22.03
CA LEU A 366 -13.43 -12.20 23.10
C LEU A 366 -13.11 -13.57 23.70
N ARG A 367 -12.78 -14.56 22.86
CA ARG A 367 -12.41 -15.91 23.33
C ARG A 367 -11.14 -15.85 24.19
N VAL A 368 -10.12 -15.12 23.76
CA VAL A 368 -8.86 -14.95 24.51
C VAL A 368 -9.12 -14.19 25.82
N ALA A 369 -9.86 -13.08 25.77
CA ALA A 369 -10.20 -12.30 26.96
C ALA A 369 -10.98 -13.11 28.01
N LYS A 370 -11.95 -13.96 27.58
CA LYS A 370 -12.66 -14.87 28.46
C LYS A 370 -11.74 -15.90 29.13
N ALA A 371 -10.77 -16.43 28.39
CA ALA A 371 -9.80 -17.37 28.94
C ALA A 371 -8.93 -16.70 30.02
N MET A 372 -8.43 -15.47 29.73
CA MET A 372 -7.60 -14.71 30.67
C MET A 372 -8.38 -14.21 31.91
N ALA A 373 -9.65 -13.87 31.75
CA ALA A 373 -10.53 -13.49 32.88
C ALA A 373 -10.90 -14.65 33.77
N ALA A 374 -10.94 -15.88 33.24
CA ALA A 374 -11.24 -17.10 34.00
C ALA A 374 -10.01 -17.66 34.75
N ASP A 375 -8.82 -17.20 34.44
CA ASP A 375 -7.57 -17.60 35.08
C ASP A 375 -7.42 -16.86 36.42
N THR A 376 -7.73 -17.56 37.52
CA THR A 376 -7.65 -17.01 38.89
C THR A 376 -6.24 -16.72 39.37
N ASP A 377 -5.23 -17.29 38.73
CA ASP A 377 -3.84 -17.05 39.07
C ASP A 377 -3.30 -15.78 38.35
N ASN A 378 -4.06 -15.24 37.39
CA ASN A 378 -3.69 -14.04 36.66
C ASN A 378 -4.02 -12.76 37.46
N PRO A 379 -3.04 -11.94 37.84
CA PRO A 379 -3.26 -10.70 38.58
C PRO A 379 -4.12 -9.66 37.86
N GLN A 380 -4.29 -9.79 36.53
CA GLN A 380 -5.09 -8.91 35.68
C GLN A 380 -6.47 -9.50 35.33
N ALA A 381 -6.90 -10.59 35.93
CA ALA A 381 -8.16 -11.28 35.61
C ALA A 381 -9.38 -10.35 35.67
N GLU A 382 -9.48 -9.50 36.70
CA GLU A 382 -10.56 -8.52 36.83
C GLU A 382 -10.58 -7.49 35.68
N ARG A 383 -9.43 -7.04 35.25
CA ARG A 383 -9.30 -6.13 34.13
C ARG A 383 -9.71 -6.79 32.79
N PHE A 384 -9.32 -8.05 32.61
CA PHE A 384 -9.77 -8.84 31.45
C PHE A 384 -11.28 -9.12 31.48
N ALA A 385 -11.91 -9.16 32.65
CA ALA A 385 -13.37 -9.19 32.72
C ALA A 385 -14.02 -7.93 32.19
N GLY A 386 -13.41 -6.74 32.39
CA GLY A 386 -13.80 -5.50 31.75
C GLY A 386 -13.68 -5.56 30.22
N ASN A 387 -12.57 -6.13 29.72
CA ASN A 387 -12.38 -6.37 28.29
C ASN A 387 -13.47 -7.26 27.69
N VAL A 388 -13.86 -8.33 28.39
CA VAL A 388 -14.97 -9.22 27.99
C VAL A 388 -16.26 -8.44 27.84
N ALA A 389 -16.63 -7.63 28.85
CA ALA A 389 -17.85 -6.82 28.80
C ALA A 389 -17.88 -5.81 27.65
N ALA A 390 -16.73 -5.22 27.31
CA ALA A 390 -16.61 -4.31 26.19
C ALA A 390 -16.67 -5.05 24.83
N LEU A 391 -15.96 -6.17 24.70
CA LEU A 391 -15.96 -6.98 23.48
C LEU A 391 -17.32 -7.61 23.17
N GLU A 392 -18.10 -8.00 24.18
CA GLU A 392 -19.46 -8.53 23.99
C GLU A 392 -20.40 -7.51 23.34
N LYS A 393 -20.24 -6.22 23.65
CA LYS A 393 -21.07 -5.14 23.08
C LYS A 393 -20.79 -4.86 21.61
N VAL A 394 -19.62 -5.23 21.11
CA VAL A 394 -19.15 -4.90 19.75
C VAL A 394 -19.09 -6.11 18.82
N GLN A 395 -19.63 -7.26 19.26
CA GLN A 395 -19.71 -8.44 18.41
C GLN A 395 -20.55 -8.15 17.16
N PRO A 396 -20.13 -8.60 15.98
CA PRO A 396 -20.96 -8.55 14.78
C PRO A 396 -22.27 -9.33 15.01
N GLU A 397 -23.36 -8.80 14.47
CA GLU A 397 -24.65 -9.50 14.51
C GLU A 397 -24.52 -10.91 13.96
N TRP A 398 -25.21 -11.86 14.62
CA TRP A 398 -25.19 -13.24 14.16
C TRP A 398 -25.96 -13.39 12.87
N ILE A 399 -25.30 -13.94 11.85
CA ILE A 399 -25.91 -14.17 10.54
C ILE A 399 -26.59 -15.54 10.56
N GLU A 400 -27.88 -15.55 10.30
CA GLU A 400 -28.68 -16.76 10.24
C GLU A 400 -28.52 -17.48 8.89
N ALA A 401 -28.89 -18.77 8.84
CA ALA A 401 -28.78 -19.60 7.63
C ALA A 401 -29.49 -19.01 6.39
N SER A 402 -30.58 -18.24 6.59
CA SER A 402 -31.33 -17.57 5.52
C SER A 402 -30.53 -16.48 4.82
N ASP A 403 -29.63 -15.84 5.56
CA ASP A 403 -28.88 -14.66 5.12
C ASP A 403 -27.46 -15.01 4.63
N ILE A 404 -27.05 -16.27 4.81
CA ILE A 404 -25.77 -16.75 4.27
C ILE A 404 -25.92 -17.08 2.78
N ASP A 405 -25.24 -16.33 1.91
CA ASP A 405 -25.18 -16.63 0.48
C ASP A 405 -24.12 -17.69 0.21
N VAL A 406 -24.56 -18.93 -0.03
CA VAL A 406 -23.68 -20.06 -0.29
C VAL A 406 -23.59 -20.33 -1.77
N LYS A 407 -22.37 -20.38 -2.28
CA LYS A 407 -22.07 -20.81 -3.67
C LYS A 407 -21.49 -22.22 -3.66
N ILE A 408 -21.95 -23.07 -4.57
CA ILE A 408 -21.35 -24.39 -4.80
C ILE A 408 -19.89 -24.19 -5.23
N GLY A 409 -18.97 -24.96 -4.64
CA GLY A 409 -17.54 -24.89 -4.91
C GLY A 409 -16.74 -24.06 -3.90
N THR A 410 -17.41 -23.49 -2.90
CA THR A 410 -16.72 -22.84 -1.79
C THR A 410 -15.91 -23.85 -0.99
N THR A 411 -14.66 -23.52 -0.66
CA THR A 411 -13.70 -24.43 -0.03
C THR A 411 -13.92 -24.63 1.46
N TRP A 412 -14.77 -23.81 2.07
CA TRP A 412 -15.12 -23.93 3.48
C TRP A 412 -16.20 -24.97 3.77
N ILE A 413 -16.87 -25.48 2.71
CA ILE A 413 -17.77 -26.63 2.81
C ILE A 413 -16.96 -27.90 2.52
N GLU A 414 -17.13 -28.91 3.36
CA GLU A 414 -16.40 -30.16 3.25
C GLU A 414 -16.75 -30.92 1.96
N SER A 415 -15.77 -31.52 1.32
CA SER A 415 -15.98 -32.34 0.10
C SER A 415 -16.96 -33.47 0.33
N LEU A 416 -17.01 -34.02 1.54
CA LEU A 416 -17.96 -35.07 1.92
C LEU A 416 -19.42 -34.59 1.88
N ASP A 417 -19.68 -33.32 2.21
CA ASP A 417 -21.05 -32.79 2.16
C ASP A 417 -21.47 -32.48 0.72
N TYR A 418 -20.56 -32.08 -0.18
CA TYR A 418 -20.82 -32.03 -1.62
C TYR A 418 -21.12 -33.43 -2.20
N GLU A 419 -20.41 -34.46 -1.73
CA GLU A 419 -20.63 -35.83 -2.11
C GLU A 419 -22.00 -36.35 -1.63
N ARG A 420 -22.35 -36.08 -0.38
CA ARG A 420 -23.68 -36.44 0.18
C ARG A 420 -24.81 -35.74 -0.58
N PHE A 421 -24.63 -34.44 -0.89
CA PHE A 421 -25.60 -33.69 -1.66
C PHE A 421 -25.87 -34.32 -3.03
N ILE A 422 -24.82 -34.62 -3.80
CA ILE A 422 -25.01 -35.19 -5.14
C ILE A 422 -25.63 -36.59 -5.09
N TYR A 423 -25.31 -37.37 -4.05
CA TYR A 423 -25.94 -38.69 -3.83
C TYR A 423 -27.44 -38.58 -3.56
N GLU A 424 -27.84 -37.62 -2.76
CA GLU A 424 -29.24 -37.39 -2.41
C GLU A 424 -30.01 -36.81 -3.61
N LEU A 425 -29.42 -35.80 -4.25
CA LEU A 425 -30.01 -35.11 -5.41
C LEU A 425 -30.31 -36.08 -6.55
N LEU A 426 -29.35 -36.94 -6.88
CA LEU A 426 -29.48 -37.89 -8.02
C LEU A 426 -30.04 -39.25 -7.59
N ASN A 427 -30.33 -39.45 -6.31
CA ASN A 427 -30.71 -40.74 -5.75
C ASN A 427 -29.72 -41.85 -6.18
N THR A 428 -28.44 -41.53 -6.08
CA THR A 428 -27.32 -42.38 -6.52
C THR A 428 -27.45 -43.76 -5.85
N PRO A 429 -27.42 -44.86 -6.60
CA PRO A 429 -27.64 -46.20 -6.03
C PRO A 429 -26.50 -46.62 -5.10
N ARG A 430 -26.80 -47.40 -4.06
CA ARG A 430 -25.81 -47.80 -3.05
C ARG A 430 -24.54 -48.42 -3.65
N ARG A 431 -24.65 -49.19 -4.74
CA ARG A 431 -23.53 -49.80 -5.46
C ARG A 431 -22.55 -48.75 -6.07
N ALA A 432 -22.99 -47.54 -6.32
CA ALA A 432 -22.17 -46.44 -6.83
C ALA A 432 -21.67 -45.51 -5.71
N ARG A 433 -22.27 -45.54 -4.52
CA ARG A 433 -21.80 -44.78 -3.33
C ARG A 433 -20.73 -45.53 -2.55
N GLU A 434 -20.85 -46.85 -2.40
CA GLU A 434 -20.03 -47.68 -1.53
C GLU A 434 -19.51 -48.91 -2.28
N VAL A 435 -18.30 -48.85 -2.83
CA VAL A 435 -17.54 -50.06 -3.13
C VAL A 435 -16.37 -50.12 -2.14
N ARG A 436 -16.63 -50.62 -0.94
CA ARG A 436 -15.60 -50.88 0.05
C ARG A 436 -14.91 -52.22 -0.29
N SER A 437 -13.84 -52.15 -1.00
CA SER A 437 -12.78 -53.14 -0.95
C SER A 437 -11.79 -52.74 0.14
N GLN A 438 -11.20 -53.71 0.81
CA GLN A 438 -10.15 -53.46 1.85
C GLN A 438 -8.93 -52.64 1.31
N PHE A 439 -8.87 -52.46 -0.01
CA PHE A 439 -7.73 -51.83 -0.71
C PHE A 439 -8.10 -50.66 -1.62
N TYR A 440 -9.39 -50.47 -2.01
CA TYR A 440 -9.79 -49.42 -2.96
C TYR A 440 -11.20 -48.90 -2.60
N ASN A 441 -11.31 -47.59 -2.39
CA ASN A 441 -12.60 -46.91 -2.37
C ASN A 441 -12.99 -46.57 -3.82
N THR A 442 -13.90 -47.29 -4.42
CA THR A 442 -14.23 -47.19 -5.87
C THR A 442 -15.58 -46.52 -6.13
N GLY A 443 -16.21 -45.93 -5.11
CA GLY A 443 -17.48 -45.18 -5.28
C GLY A 443 -17.24 -43.82 -5.97
N ILE A 444 -18.34 -43.18 -6.35
CA ILE A 444 -18.31 -41.80 -6.84
C ILE A 444 -17.85 -40.91 -5.70
N GLN A 445 -16.82 -40.11 -5.89
CA GLN A 445 -16.25 -39.26 -4.84
C GLN A 445 -16.03 -37.84 -5.35
N VAL A 446 -16.17 -36.87 -4.44
CA VAL A 446 -15.89 -35.44 -4.73
C VAL A 446 -14.61 -35.04 -4.02
N HIS A 447 -13.63 -34.59 -4.79
CA HIS A 447 -12.31 -34.21 -4.30
C HIS A 447 -11.95 -32.78 -4.67
N LEU A 448 -11.27 -32.10 -3.73
CA LEU A 448 -10.60 -30.82 -3.97
C LEU A 448 -9.09 -31.06 -4.07
N ASN A 449 -8.49 -30.73 -5.20
CA ASN A 449 -7.04 -30.63 -5.30
C ASN A 449 -6.60 -29.33 -4.62
N LYS A 450 -5.94 -29.44 -3.47
CA LYS A 450 -5.49 -28.28 -2.69
C LYS A 450 -4.40 -27.44 -3.37
N MET A 451 -3.68 -28.00 -4.34
CA MET A 451 -2.63 -27.27 -5.06
C MET A 451 -3.21 -26.45 -6.21
N SER A 452 -4.07 -27.03 -7.04
CA SER A 452 -4.71 -26.33 -8.17
C SER A 452 -6.01 -25.63 -7.78
N MET A 453 -6.55 -25.90 -6.58
CA MET A 453 -7.87 -25.45 -6.11
C MET A 453 -9.01 -25.88 -7.04
N GLU A 454 -8.84 -26.97 -7.78
CA GLU A 454 -9.85 -27.53 -8.67
C GLU A 454 -10.57 -28.69 -8.03
N TRP A 455 -11.88 -28.73 -8.24
CA TRP A 455 -12.75 -29.82 -7.85
C TRP A 455 -12.89 -30.83 -8.98
N PHE A 456 -12.92 -32.10 -8.62
CA PHE A 456 -13.20 -33.17 -9.56
C PHE A 456 -14.03 -34.27 -8.91
N ILE A 457 -14.81 -34.96 -9.76
CA ILE A 457 -15.68 -36.06 -9.35
C ILE A 457 -15.14 -37.35 -9.95
N GLU A 458 -14.66 -38.24 -9.12
CA GLU A 458 -14.19 -39.55 -9.57
C GLU A 458 -15.33 -40.52 -9.82
N ASN A 459 -15.09 -41.49 -10.68
CA ASN A 459 -15.99 -42.62 -10.98
C ASN A 459 -17.41 -42.23 -11.44
N LYS A 460 -17.61 -41.05 -12.04
CA LYS A 460 -18.88 -40.56 -12.59
C LYS A 460 -19.59 -41.58 -13.48
N SER A 461 -18.81 -42.40 -14.21
CA SER A 461 -19.33 -43.42 -15.13
C SER A 461 -20.23 -44.45 -14.49
N MET A 462 -20.18 -44.63 -13.15
CA MET A 462 -21.00 -45.60 -12.44
C MET A 462 -22.51 -45.26 -12.42
N ASP A 463 -22.86 -43.97 -12.51
CA ASP A 463 -24.27 -43.52 -12.46
C ASP A 463 -24.63 -42.41 -13.46
N LYS A 464 -23.71 -41.94 -14.30
CA LYS A 464 -23.95 -40.85 -15.28
C LYS A 464 -25.07 -41.11 -16.27
N HIS A 465 -25.52 -42.34 -16.42
CA HIS A 465 -26.60 -42.74 -17.33
C HIS A 465 -27.96 -42.93 -16.65
N SER A 466 -28.06 -42.67 -15.33
CA SER A 466 -29.34 -42.68 -14.63
C SER A 466 -30.31 -41.63 -15.17
N VAL A 467 -31.61 -41.85 -14.98
CA VAL A 467 -32.64 -40.87 -15.39
C VAL A 467 -32.44 -39.52 -14.68
N ALA A 468 -32.09 -39.57 -13.42
CA ALA A 468 -31.79 -38.36 -12.65
C ALA A 468 -30.61 -37.58 -13.23
N ALA A 469 -29.53 -38.30 -13.63
CA ALA A 469 -28.31 -37.68 -14.15
C ALA A 469 -28.46 -37.19 -15.61
N THR A 470 -29.36 -37.76 -16.41
CA THR A 470 -29.47 -37.44 -17.86
C THR A 470 -30.71 -36.62 -18.22
N LYS A 471 -31.79 -36.65 -17.40
CA LYS A 471 -33.06 -35.97 -17.74
C LYS A 471 -33.47 -34.95 -16.67
N THR A 472 -33.39 -35.30 -15.37
CA THR A 472 -33.90 -34.43 -14.31
C THR A 472 -32.92 -33.27 -14.04
N TYR A 473 -31.66 -33.57 -13.78
CA TYR A 473 -30.62 -32.61 -13.44
C TYR A 473 -29.49 -32.53 -14.48
N GLY A 474 -29.56 -33.28 -15.55
CA GLY A 474 -28.72 -33.25 -16.72
C GLY A 474 -29.49 -33.06 -18.00
N THR A 475 -28.78 -33.09 -19.12
CA THR A 475 -29.32 -33.08 -20.50
C THR A 475 -28.83 -34.31 -21.23
N SER A 476 -29.33 -34.51 -22.46
CA SER A 476 -28.85 -35.58 -23.35
C SER A 476 -27.36 -35.44 -23.72
N ARG A 477 -26.83 -34.24 -23.62
CA ARG A 477 -25.46 -33.88 -24.04
C ARG A 477 -24.49 -33.74 -22.87
N MET A 478 -25.00 -33.46 -21.67
CA MET A 478 -24.19 -33.24 -20.46
C MET A 478 -24.90 -33.80 -19.25
N ASP A 479 -24.29 -34.78 -18.62
CA ASP A 479 -24.85 -35.41 -17.41
C ASP A 479 -24.71 -34.49 -16.17
N ALA A 480 -25.53 -34.77 -15.14
CA ALA A 480 -25.58 -33.95 -13.94
C ALA A 480 -24.28 -33.93 -13.15
N TYR A 481 -23.48 -34.98 -13.15
CA TYR A 481 -22.17 -34.99 -12.48
C TYR A 481 -21.19 -34.03 -13.15
N SER A 482 -21.21 -33.98 -14.50
CA SER A 482 -20.38 -33.03 -15.25
C SER A 482 -20.83 -31.58 -15.06
N ILE A 483 -22.16 -31.33 -15.04
CA ILE A 483 -22.72 -30.00 -14.69
C ILE A 483 -22.33 -29.59 -13.27
N PHE A 484 -22.37 -30.52 -12.32
CA PHE A 484 -22.03 -30.27 -10.92
C PHE A 484 -20.53 -30.00 -10.76
N GLU A 485 -19.68 -30.76 -11.45
CA GLU A 485 -18.22 -30.54 -11.42
C GLU A 485 -17.84 -29.16 -12.00
N ASP A 486 -18.45 -28.75 -13.12
CA ASP A 486 -18.27 -27.39 -13.65
C ASP A 486 -18.78 -26.34 -12.68
N THR A 487 -19.87 -26.62 -11.96
CA THR A 487 -20.43 -25.71 -10.95
C THR A 487 -19.49 -25.57 -9.74
N LEU A 488 -18.93 -26.69 -9.25
CA LEU A 488 -17.91 -26.69 -8.19
C LEU A 488 -16.69 -25.84 -8.57
N ASN A 489 -16.30 -25.87 -9.84
CA ASN A 489 -15.19 -25.06 -10.37
C ASN A 489 -15.60 -23.64 -10.79
N LEU A 490 -16.79 -23.19 -10.40
CA LEU A 490 -17.33 -21.86 -10.74
C LEU A 490 -17.44 -21.59 -12.25
N LYS A 491 -17.40 -22.65 -13.07
CA LYS A 491 -17.51 -22.56 -14.52
C LYS A 491 -18.98 -22.44 -14.94
N THR A 492 -19.26 -21.60 -15.93
CA THR A 492 -20.55 -21.55 -16.56
C THR A 492 -20.61 -22.63 -17.62
N VAL A 493 -21.60 -23.53 -17.52
CA VAL A 493 -21.75 -24.65 -18.42
C VAL A 493 -21.96 -24.19 -19.86
N THR A 494 -21.25 -24.81 -20.79
CA THR A 494 -21.33 -24.52 -22.23
C THR A 494 -21.25 -25.81 -23.01
N VAL A 495 -22.28 -26.08 -23.83
CA VAL A 495 -22.33 -27.24 -24.72
C VAL A 495 -21.87 -26.81 -26.11
N ARG A 496 -20.93 -27.58 -26.67
CA ARG A 496 -20.36 -27.29 -28.00
C ARG A 496 -20.59 -28.46 -28.93
N ASP A 497 -20.89 -28.13 -30.19
CA ASP A 497 -20.96 -29.10 -31.28
C ASP A 497 -19.62 -29.14 -32.00
N ARG A 498 -19.21 -30.34 -32.35
CA ARG A 498 -18.03 -30.54 -33.19
C ARG A 498 -18.49 -30.47 -34.66
N ILE A 499 -17.99 -29.47 -35.38
CA ILE A 499 -18.25 -29.25 -36.78
C ILE A 499 -17.04 -29.73 -37.57
N ASP A 500 -17.28 -30.57 -38.57
CA ASP A 500 -16.25 -31.04 -39.48
C ASP A 500 -16.08 -30.02 -40.62
N ASP A 501 -14.89 -29.45 -40.74
CA ASP A 501 -14.52 -28.43 -41.74
C ASP A 501 -14.11 -29.05 -43.09
N GLY A 502 -14.10 -30.38 -43.20
CA GLY A 502 -13.50 -31.12 -44.31
C GLY A 502 -11.98 -31.33 -44.10
N ASP A 503 -11.38 -32.20 -44.91
CA ASP A 503 -9.93 -32.52 -44.83
C ASP A 503 -9.43 -33.04 -43.47
N GLY A 504 -10.34 -33.57 -42.63
CA GLY A 504 -10.00 -34.11 -41.30
C GLY A 504 -9.80 -33.04 -40.22
N ARG A 505 -10.08 -31.78 -40.52
CA ARG A 505 -10.11 -30.68 -39.54
C ARG A 505 -11.49 -30.51 -38.94
N TYR A 506 -11.57 -30.07 -37.70
CA TYR A 506 -12.83 -29.75 -37.02
C TYR A 506 -12.65 -28.59 -36.09
N HIS A 507 -13.73 -27.84 -35.90
CA HIS A 507 -13.81 -26.80 -34.85
C HIS A 507 -15.02 -27.04 -33.96
N TYR A 508 -15.03 -26.35 -32.80
CA TYR A 508 -16.12 -26.44 -31.84
C TYR A 508 -16.96 -25.16 -31.85
N GLU A 509 -18.24 -25.28 -32.14
CA GLU A 509 -19.19 -24.18 -32.08
C GLU A 509 -20.15 -24.33 -30.89
N VAL A 510 -20.50 -23.21 -30.24
CA VAL A 510 -21.43 -23.22 -29.10
C VAL A 510 -22.85 -23.51 -29.56
N ASN A 511 -23.43 -24.63 -29.11
CA ASN A 511 -24.84 -24.92 -29.28
C ASN A 511 -25.65 -24.11 -28.25
N LYS A 512 -26.32 -23.04 -28.73
CA LYS A 512 -27.05 -22.09 -27.85
C LYS A 512 -28.21 -22.76 -27.11
N ASN A 513 -28.97 -23.63 -27.77
CA ASN A 513 -30.14 -24.31 -27.19
C ASN A 513 -29.73 -25.29 -26.09
N GLU A 514 -28.79 -26.18 -26.40
CA GLU A 514 -28.30 -27.17 -25.43
C GLU A 514 -27.56 -26.48 -24.26
N THR A 515 -26.84 -25.40 -24.52
CA THR A 515 -26.20 -24.59 -23.48
C THR A 515 -27.24 -23.96 -22.56
N MET A 516 -28.34 -23.43 -23.10
CA MET A 516 -29.41 -22.84 -22.28
C MET A 516 -30.07 -23.90 -21.38
N LEU A 517 -30.38 -25.07 -21.91
CA LEU A 517 -30.91 -26.18 -21.13
C LEU A 517 -29.95 -26.64 -20.04
N ALA A 518 -28.66 -26.76 -20.34
CA ALA A 518 -27.67 -27.16 -19.36
C ALA A 518 -27.50 -26.11 -18.24
N ARG A 519 -27.56 -24.81 -18.57
CA ARG A 519 -27.55 -23.71 -17.58
C ARG A 519 -28.79 -23.70 -16.69
N GLU A 520 -29.96 -24.02 -17.24
CA GLU A 520 -31.16 -24.18 -16.42
C GLU A 520 -30.98 -25.29 -15.39
N LYS A 521 -30.43 -26.46 -15.81
CA LYS A 521 -30.11 -27.56 -14.91
C LYS A 521 -29.05 -27.15 -13.86
N GLN A 522 -28.03 -26.40 -14.28
CA GLN A 522 -27.01 -25.84 -13.37
C GLN A 522 -27.65 -24.95 -12.29
N ASN A 523 -28.59 -24.09 -12.65
CA ASN A 523 -29.29 -23.22 -11.70
C ASN A 523 -30.19 -24.03 -10.76
N MET A 524 -30.91 -25.03 -11.26
CA MET A 524 -31.69 -25.95 -10.43
C MET A 524 -30.81 -26.67 -9.38
N ILE A 525 -29.63 -27.12 -9.77
CA ILE A 525 -28.68 -27.76 -8.83
C ILE A 525 -28.22 -26.77 -7.76
N LYS A 526 -27.92 -25.50 -8.12
CA LYS A 526 -27.50 -24.44 -7.19
C LYS A 526 -28.60 -24.13 -6.15
N GLU A 527 -29.84 -24.00 -6.60
CA GLU A 527 -30.98 -23.74 -5.71
C GLU A 527 -31.21 -24.92 -4.75
N LYS A 528 -31.20 -26.15 -5.28
CA LYS A 528 -31.35 -27.35 -4.46
C LYS A 528 -30.23 -27.53 -3.44
N PHE A 529 -29.01 -27.14 -3.78
CA PHE A 529 -27.90 -27.19 -2.83
C PHE A 529 -28.09 -26.21 -1.66
N LYS A 530 -28.52 -24.98 -1.95
CA LYS A 530 -28.78 -23.97 -0.92
C LYS A 530 -29.87 -24.43 0.07
N GLU A 531 -30.95 -25.01 -0.45
CA GLU A 531 -32.01 -25.61 0.36
C GLU A 531 -31.49 -26.79 1.19
N TRP A 532 -30.74 -27.71 0.57
CA TRP A 532 -30.24 -28.92 1.20
C TRP A 532 -29.22 -28.64 2.30
N LEU A 533 -28.31 -27.69 2.08
CA LEU A 533 -27.21 -27.43 3.02
C LEU A 533 -27.72 -27.10 4.42
N PHE A 534 -28.80 -26.33 4.51
CA PHE A 534 -29.37 -25.86 5.75
C PHE A 534 -30.65 -26.61 6.17
N ALA A 535 -31.05 -27.66 5.50
CA ALA A 535 -32.24 -28.42 5.82
C ALA A 535 -32.06 -29.22 7.11
N GLU A 536 -30.92 -29.89 7.30
CA GLU A 536 -30.63 -30.72 8.46
C GLU A 536 -30.09 -29.86 9.63
N PRO A 537 -30.66 -29.98 10.85
CA PRO A 537 -30.29 -29.12 11.99
C PRO A 537 -28.79 -29.14 12.33
N GLU A 538 -28.19 -30.34 12.41
CA GLU A 538 -26.77 -30.48 12.78
C GLU A 538 -25.84 -29.85 11.74
N ARG A 539 -26.11 -30.09 10.44
CA ARG A 539 -25.35 -29.51 9.36
C ARG A 539 -25.54 -28.00 9.28
N ARG A 540 -26.78 -27.51 9.50
CA ARG A 540 -27.11 -26.08 9.59
C ARG A 540 -26.28 -25.41 10.67
N GLN A 541 -26.34 -25.94 11.89
CA GLN A 541 -25.60 -25.41 13.04
C GLN A 541 -24.10 -25.35 12.72
N LYS A 542 -23.52 -26.47 12.28
CA LYS A 542 -22.10 -26.56 11.90
C LYS A 542 -21.67 -25.42 10.96
N TYR A 543 -22.40 -25.22 9.86
CA TYR A 543 -21.99 -24.25 8.85
C TYR A 543 -22.36 -22.81 9.19
N VAL A 544 -23.42 -22.56 9.95
CA VAL A 544 -23.76 -21.23 10.46
C VAL A 544 -22.71 -20.79 11.51
N GLU A 545 -22.35 -21.65 12.45
CA GLU A 545 -21.28 -21.38 13.42
C GLU A 545 -19.95 -21.13 12.70
N TYR A 546 -19.55 -22.02 11.80
CA TYR A 546 -18.31 -21.87 11.06
C TYR A 546 -18.27 -20.55 10.25
N TYR A 547 -19.38 -20.19 9.59
CA TYR A 547 -19.48 -18.95 8.82
C TYR A 547 -19.32 -17.72 9.72
N ASN A 548 -20.04 -17.68 10.84
CA ASN A 548 -19.97 -16.57 11.77
C ASN A 548 -18.59 -16.45 12.45
N GLU A 549 -17.97 -17.57 12.81
CA GLU A 549 -16.64 -17.55 13.44
C GLU A 549 -15.51 -17.20 12.48
N THR A 550 -15.65 -17.57 11.20
CA THR A 550 -14.58 -17.42 10.21
C THR A 550 -14.74 -16.17 9.36
N PHE A 551 -15.95 -15.83 8.93
CA PHE A 551 -16.20 -14.76 7.95
C PHE A 551 -16.96 -13.56 8.53
N ASN A 552 -17.67 -13.74 9.65
CA ASN A 552 -18.41 -12.69 10.34
C ASN A 552 -17.81 -12.42 11.73
N ASN A 553 -16.50 -12.27 11.78
CA ASN A 553 -15.74 -12.14 13.04
C ASN A 553 -14.98 -10.80 13.13
N ILE A 554 -15.04 -9.98 12.07
CA ILE A 554 -14.28 -8.74 11.96
C ILE A 554 -15.20 -7.54 12.17
N ARG A 555 -14.82 -6.67 13.10
CA ARG A 555 -15.32 -5.30 13.19
C ARG A 555 -14.29 -4.35 12.60
N LEU A 556 -14.74 -3.50 11.68
CA LEU A 556 -13.85 -2.49 11.09
C LEU A 556 -13.48 -1.45 12.15
N ARG A 557 -12.20 -1.08 12.17
CA ARG A 557 -11.72 0.02 13.02
C ARG A 557 -12.25 1.36 12.48
N GLU A 558 -12.78 2.18 13.35
CA GLU A 558 -13.12 3.56 13.09
C GLU A 558 -11.95 4.43 13.54
N TYR A 559 -11.55 5.37 12.69
CA TYR A 559 -10.38 6.20 12.95
C TYR A 559 -10.81 7.63 13.25
N ASP A 560 -10.45 8.14 14.41
CA ASP A 560 -10.62 9.55 14.78
C ASP A 560 -9.26 10.26 14.75
N GLY A 561 -9.13 11.23 13.86
CA GLY A 561 -7.95 12.07 13.70
C GLY A 561 -8.04 13.42 14.41
N SER A 562 -9.01 13.62 15.28
CA SER A 562 -9.23 14.91 15.98
C SER A 562 -8.04 15.32 16.87
N HIS A 563 -7.31 14.34 17.40
CA HIS A 563 -6.11 14.53 18.22
C HIS A 563 -4.86 14.98 17.43
N LEU A 564 -4.86 14.84 16.09
CA LEU A 564 -3.71 15.17 15.25
C LEU A 564 -3.50 16.70 15.16
N GLN A 565 -2.26 17.15 15.37
CA GLN A 565 -1.92 18.56 15.42
C GLN A 565 -1.17 19.09 14.20
N PHE A 566 -0.53 18.22 13.40
CA PHE A 566 0.21 18.53 12.17
C PHE A 566 1.30 19.61 12.35
N PRO A 567 2.33 19.39 13.19
CA PRO A 567 3.45 20.31 13.32
C PRO A 567 4.13 20.55 11.95
N GLY A 568 4.55 21.80 11.70
CA GLY A 568 5.16 22.19 10.43
C GLY A 568 4.18 22.49 9.28
N MET A 569 2.88 22.18 9.46
CA MET A 569 1.86 22.54 8.50
C MET A 569 1.55 24.04 8.52
N ASN A 570 1.17 24.59 7.37
CA ASN A 570 0.75 25.99 7.24
C ASN A 570 -0.51 26.27 8.08
N PRO A 571 -0.43 27.15 9.11
CA PRO A 571 -1.54 27.44 10.01
C PRO A 571 -2.74 28.13 9.35
N ALA A 572 -2.56 28.72 8.16
CA ALA A 572 -3.66 29.29 7.38
C ALA A 572 -4.55 28.23 6.71
N ILE A 573 -4.11 26.95 6.73
CA ILE A 573 -4.83 25.83 6.14
C ILE A 573 -5.29 24.90 7.25
N GLU A 574 -6.59 24.68 7.37
CA GLU A 574 -7.17 23.73 8.32
C GLU A 574 -7.70 22.50 7.59
N LEU A 575 -7.25 21.31 8.03
CA LEU A 575 -7.77 20.05 7.53
C LEU A 575 -9.18 19.79 8.10
N LYS A 576 -10.08 19.39 7.22
CA LYS A 576 -11.46 19.02 7.61
C LYS A 576 -11.46 17.71 8.42
N PRO A 577 -12.50 17.45 9.24
CA PRO A 577 -12.57 16.23 10.06
C PRO A 577 -12.35 14.95 9.27
N HIS A 578 -12.97 14.78 8.09
CA HIS A 578 -12.77 13.60 7.25
C HIS A 578 -11.32 13.44 6.75
N GLN A 579 -10.60 14.55 6.53
CA GLN A 579 -9.20 14.52 6.12
C GLN A 579 -8.31 14.11 7.30
N LYS A 580 -8.56 14.62 8.51
CA LYS A 580 -7.86 14.20 9.72
C LYS A 580 -8.08 12.70 10.00
N ASN A 581 -9.32 12.21 9.84
CA ASN A 581 -9.65 10.79 9.99
C ASN A 581 -8.96 9.91 8.93
N ALA A 582 -8.85 10.39 7.69
CA ALA A 582 -8.10 9.71 6.63
C ALA A 582 -6.60 9.61 6.96
N VAL A 583 -6.01 10.69 7.50
CA VAL A 583 -4.62 10.67 7.97
C VAL A 583 -4.44 9.69 9.12
N ALA A 584 -5.30 9.71 10.14
CA ALA A 584 -5.28 8.76 11.24
C ALA A 584 -5.37 7.31 10.74
N ARG A 585 -6.24 7.04 9.76
CA ARG A 585 -6.34 5.72 9.12
C ARG A 585 -5.03 5.29 8.45
N ILE A 586 -4.33 6.19 7.77
CA ILE A 586 -3.04 5.89 7.12
C ILE A 586 -1.98 5.59 8.17
N LEU A 587 -1.94 6.37 9.26
CA LEU A 587 -0.94 6.22 10.32
C LEU A 587 -1.11 4.93 11.12
N LEU A 588 -2.34 4.61 11.49
CA LEU A 588 -2.67 3.54 12.43
C LEU A 588 -3.16 2.26 11.73
N GLY A 589 -3.67 2.36 10.52
CA GLY A 589 -4.26 1.24 9.76
C GLY A 589 -3.35 0.66 8.66
N GLY A 590 -2.24 1.31 8.32
CA GLY A 590 -1.32 0.86 7.29
C GLY A 590 -1.83 1.13 5.86
N ASN A 591 -1.79 0.12 4.98
CA ASN A 591 -2.20 0.28 3.59
C ASN A 591 -3.65 0.77 3.47
N THR A 592 -3.84 1.90 2.81
CA THR A 592 -5.13 2.60 2.77
C THR A 592 -5.52 2.98 1.34
N LEU A 593 -6.79 2.72 0.97
CA LEU A 593 -7.42 3.24 -0.22
C LEU A 593 -8.28 4.46 0.15
N LEU A 594 -7.92 5.64 -0.37
CA LEU A 594 -8.69 6.88 -0.22
C LEU A 594 -9.73 6.98 -1.34
N ALA A 595 -10.90 6.38 -1.15
CA ALA A 595 -12.00 6.36 -2.11
C ALA A 595 -12.92 7.59 -2.01
N HIS A 596 -12.41 8.73 -1.54
CA HIS A 596 -13.15 9.98 -1.46
C HIS A 596 -13.50 10.53 -2.85
N CYS A 597 -14.62 11.24 -2.96
CA CYS A 597 -15.03 11.89 -4.20
C CYS A 597 -14.00 12.94 -4.67
N VAL A 598 -14.12 13.35 -5.92
CA VAL A 598 -13.30 14.43 -6.48
C VAL A 598 -13.58 15.72 -5.72
N GLY A 599 -12.53 16.48 -5.36
CA GLY A 599 -12.64 17.71 -4.59
C GLY A 599 -12.65 17.54 -3.07
N ALA A 600 -12.60 16.31 -2.52
CA ALA A 600 -12.52 16.08 -1.07
C ALA A 600 -11.17 16.48 -0.44
N GLY A 601 -10.14 16.76 -1.26
CA GLY A 601 -8.81 17.17 -0.79
C GLY A 601 -7.85 16.01 -0.52
N LYS A 602 -7.98 14.90 -1.25
CA LYS A 602 -7.09 13.72 -1.13
C LYS A 602 -5.60 14.03 -1.19
N SER A 603 -5.19 15.03 -1.99
CA SER A 603 -3.79 15.47 -2.05
C SER A 603 -3.29 15.93 -0.69
N PHE A 604 -4.08 16.70 0.04
CA PHE A 604 -3.73 17.17 1.38
C PHE A 604 -3.71 16.03 2.40
N GLU A 605 -4.63 15.06 2.29
CA GLU A 605 -4.62 13.85 3.13
C GLU A 605 -3.31 13.06 2.94
N MET A 606 -2.89 12.83 1.69
CA MET A 606 -1.65 12.13 1.38
C MET A 606 -0.41 12.90 1.86
N MET A 607 -0.36 14.21 1.62
CA MET A 607 0.76 15.08 2.03
C MET A 607 0.89 15.13 3.55
N ALA A 608 -0.20 15.36 4.27
CA ALA A 608 -0.22 15.38 5.73
C ALA A 608 0.17 14.02 6.31
N ALA A 609 -0.34 12.92 5.76
CA ALA A 609 0.04 11.58 6.18
C ALA A 609 1.54 11.30 5.96
N CYS A 610 2.12 11.72 4.83
CA CYS A 610 3.55 11.58 4.57
C CYS A 610 4.41 12.31 5.62
N MET A 611 4.02 13.53 5.99
CA MET A 611 4.75 14.32 6.99
C MET A 611 4.61 13.73 8.40
N GLU A 612 3.40 13.30 8.77
CA GLU A 612 3.17 12.66 10.07
C GLU A 612 3.87 11.29 10.18
N GLN A 613 3.87 10.47 9.12
CA GLN A 613 4.66 9.23 9.10
C GLN A 613 6.16 9.49 9.30
N LYS A 614 6.69 10.55 8.68
CA LYS A 614 8.09 10.95 8.88
C LYS A 614 8.32 11.44 10.32
N ARG A 615 7.43 12.26 10.88
CA ARG A 615 7.53 12.76 12.26
C ARG A 615 7.52 11.63 13.30
N LEU A 616 6.62 10.65 13.10
CA LEU A 616 6.49 9.46 13.97
C LEU A 616 7.60 8.41 13.75
N GLY A 617 8.50 8.62 12.80
CA GLY A 617 9.54 7.63 12.46
C GLY A 617 9.03 6.38 11.75
N LEU A 618 7.77 6.36 11.30
CA LEU A 618 7.17 5.25 10.55
C LEU A 618 7.73 5.15 9.12
N ALA A 619 8.22 6.25 8.56
CA ALA A 619 8.85 6.30 7.26
C ALA A 619 10.01 7.29 7.25
N ASN A 620 11.18 6.86 6.76
CA ASN A 620 12.35 7.75 6.62
C ASN A 620 12.27 8.59 5.34
N LYS A 621 11.69 8.03 4.28
CA LYS A 621 11.58 8.67 2.97
C LYS A 621 10.29 8.23 2.29
N THR A 622 9.43 9.17 1.98
CA THR A 622 8.17 8.93 1.27
C THR A 622 8.30 9.27 -0.22
N ILE A 623 7.59 8.53 -1.07
CA ILE A 623 7.53 8.77 -2.51
C ILE A 623 6.07 8.95 -2.90
N MET A 624 5.73 10.09 -3.50
CA MET A 624 4.42 10.34 -4.08
C MET A 624 4.47 10.09 -5.59
N VAL A 625 3.70 9.10 -6.05
CA VAL A 625 3.58 8.77 -7.47
C VAL A 625 2.33 9.45 -8.04
N VAL A 626 2.53 10.36 -8.98
CA VAL A 626 1.45 11.13 -9.61
C VAL A 626 1.61 11.15 -11.13
N PRO A 627 0.53 11.35 -11.90
CA PRO A 627 0.61 11.52 -13.35
C PRO A 627 1.54 12.68 -13.73
N LYS A 628 2.33 12.50 -14.79
CA LYS A 628 3.33 13.48 -15.25
C LYS A 628 2.82 14.94 -15.34
N PRO A 629 1.61 15.23 -15.85
CA PRO A 629 1.10 16.60 -15.89
C PRO A 629 0.89 17.25 -14.51
N LEU A 630 0.69 16.44 -13.46
CA LEU A 630 0.38 16.92 -12.11
C LEU A 630 1.61 17.08 -11.20
N ILE A 631 2.80 16.68 -11.65
CA ILE A 631 4.02 16.75 -10.80
C ILE A 631 4.27 18.17 -10.30
N GLY A 632 4.22 19.17 -11.18
CA GLY A 632 4.45 20.56 -10.79
C GLY A 632 3.40 21.11 -9.84
N GLN A 633 2.13 20.81 -10.10
CA GLN A 633 1.03 21.18 -9.22
C GLN A 633 1.17 20.52 -7.85
N THR A 634 1.41 19.20 -7.80
CA THR A 634 1.58 18.46 -6.55
C THR A 634 2.75 18.99 -5.72
N ALA A 635 3.88 19.31 -6.36
CA ALA A 635 5.02 19.91 -5.67
C ALA A 635 4.68 21.28 -5.07
N SER A 636 3.99 22.14 -5.82
CA SER A 636 3.56 23.46 -5.32
C SER A 636 2.56 23.35 -4.18
N GLU A 637 1.56 22.46 -4.29
CA GLU A 637 0.58 22.20 -3.23
C GLU A 637 1.25 21.63 -1.97
N PHE A 638 2.26 20.76 -2.13
CA PHE A 638 3.02 20.22 -0.99
C PHE A 638 3.74 21.34 -0.25
N LEU A 639 4.49 22.19 -0.97
CA LEU A 639 5.23 23.31 -0.37
C LEU A 639 4.31 24.42 0.18
N ARG A 640 3.09 24.55 -0.35
CA ARG A 640 2.07 25.42 0.23
C ARG A 640 1.54 24.88 1.55
N LEU A 641 1.36 23.56 1.66
CA LEU A 641 0.86 22.91 2.86
C LEU A 641 1.97 22.75 3.93
N TYR A 642 3.18 22.40 3.50
CA TYR A 642 4.39 22.25 4.32
C TYR A 642 5.55 23.01 3.68
N PRO A 643 5.74 24.28 4.02
CA PRO A 643 6.76 25.13 3.42
C PRO A 643 8.20 24.79 3.84
N SER A 644 8.37 23.94 4.87
CA SER A 644 9.69 23.58 5.45
C SER A 644 10.36 22.40 4.73
#